data_740a3acb7551faeb2beb09c22e440a11
#
_entry.id   740a3acb7551faeb2beb09c22e440a11
#
_cell.length_a   1.000
_cell.length_b   1.000
_cell.length_c   1.000
_cell.angle_alpha   90.00
_cell.angle_beta   90.00
_cell.angle_gamma   90.00
#
_symmetry.space_group_name_H-M   'P 1'
#
loop_
_entity.id
_entity.type
_entity.pdbx_description
1 polymer ?
#
loop_
_entity_poly.entity_id
_entity_poly.type
_entity_poly.pdbx_seq_one_letter_code
_entity_poly.pdbx_strand_id
1 'polypeptide(L)'
;MNAERGNEGDERDVAAGAGDAGPAQAAGAAVPAGPDGLDGPPPPGSAGAVDVPAGRTGRPAQGASGVLPTGPYGLDGSSPVGGAAVSPGAGEAEGHEATGFAHSTEPTAGRGRSAHRADAAVPDGPAGLDGSSVAGPVEAGGRGVPRSTGPSAPGVPGFRAPCPEAPGSRVRSAKAGLALLASTQLLLIMDTAIINVALPSVGRDLGSGSAGLSWVANAFLITFGGLLLLGGRAADLLGHRRVFLGGLGVLGVASAAGGAAGSVGVLVGARAVQGVGAALAAAAAFALLLNLFPDGPDRHKALGAFAAMGGLGGVLGTVLGGVLTDLLGWRSTFWLNVIGALLLAVLALRLLDGNTRSAERGFDIGGALTATAGLGLIAYGLVGAVEAGWTSARTLGVFAAGLALLAAFAVLEKRIAHPLVPPAVLRRPTLRLANCLSALAQMTLFPMFFLVSLYLQRVLDQTPLYGGLGLLPLSLVVVAVAPQTGRLIHRLGLRATMTLGFTLLFAGMLWLGLALAAEGTFLSAVLAPSLVLGAALPLVMVTTNVAATADAAPGETGLASGLINTSQQFGSVLGLAVLVAVAAARTDALGATGAVDETAGFKAALLVGAFFAACAALLTFRLRLPAPASAPPHQDRVGGALD
;
A
#
# COMPACT_ATOMS: atom_id res chain seq x y z
N MET A 1 36.73 -41.43 -40.63
CA MET A 1 36.46 -41.39 -42.06
C MET A 1 36.26 -39.93 -42.36
N ASN A 2 37.33 -39.33 -42.67
CA ASN A 2 37.76 -38.78 -43.97
C ASN A 2 36.87 -37.59 -44.37
N ALA A 3 37.34 -36.48 -44.63
CA ALA A 3 38.60 -35.87 -45.05
C ALA A 3 38.20 -34.52 -45.60
N GLU A 4 38.92 -33.44 -45.17
CA GLU A 4 39.93 -32.77 -45.97
C GLU A 4 39.44 -32.07 -47.23
N ARG A 5 39.69 -30.84 -47.33
CA ARG A 5 40.72 -29.96 -47.88
C ARG A 5 39.99 -28.76 -48.46
N GLY A 6 40.37 -27.53 -48.37
CA GLY A 6 41.68 -26.91 -48.51
C GLY A 6 41.68 -25.99 -49.71
N ASN A 7 42.31 -24.90 -49.52
CA ASN A 7 43.09 -24.05 -50.46
C ASN A 7 42.61 -22.62 -50.54
N GLU A 8 43.37 -21.63 -49.99
CA GLU A 8 44.58 -20.99 -50.50
C GLU A 8 44.43 -20.17 -51.79
N GLY A 9 44.94 -18.97 -51.66
CA GLY A 9 45.54 -18.15 -52.71
C GLY A 9 44.68 -16.97 -53.13
N ASP A 10 45.10 -15.83 -53.30
CA ASP A 10 46.47 -15.24 -53.37
C ASP A 10 46.29 -13.70 -53.57
N GLU A 11 47.22 -12.97 -53.05
CA GLU A 11 47.72 -11.64 -53.31
C GLU A 11 47.39 -10.97 -54.64
N ARG A 12 47.26 -9.63 -54.60
CA ARG A 12 48.16 -8.62 -55.22
C ARG A 12 47.49 -7.24 -55.22
N ASP A 13 48.03 -6.34 -54.45
CA ASP A 13 48.90 -5.21 -54.87
C ASP A 13 48.47 -4.43 -56.12
N VAL A 14 48.39 -3.13 -55.93
CA VAL A 14 48.99 -2.03 -56.64
C VAL A 14 48.43 -0.72 -56.06
N ALA A 15 49.08 0.01 -55.26
CA ALA A 15 50.11 1.05 -55.41
C ALA A 15 49.60 2.36 -56.08
N ALA A 16 49.83 3.41 -55.29
CA ALA A 16 50.38 4.73 -55.63
C ALA A 16 49.51 5.80 -56.32
N GLY A 17 49.57 6.98 -55.72
CA GLY A 17 49.22 8.24 -56.32
C GLY A 17 49.24 9.37 -55.31
N ALA A 18 50.41 9.93 -55.09
CA ALA A 18 50.71 11.12 -54.28
C ALA A 18 50.33 12.42 -54.97
N GLY A 19 50.16 13.48 -54.18
CA GLY A 19 50.05 14.86 -54.64
C GLY A 19 49.36 15.71 -53.61
N ASP A 20 49.98 16.23 -52.69
CA ASP A 20 50.80 17.42 -52.38
C ASP A 20 50.15 18.71 -52.90
N ALA A 21 49.79 19.63 -51.99
CA ALA A 21 50.04 21.07 -52.00
C ALA A 21 49.08 21.82 -51.05
N GLY A 22 49.57 22.35 -49.94
CA GLY A 22 49.01 23.53 -49.30
C GLY A 22 49.63 24.78 -49.91
N PRO A 23 49.67 25.95 -49.26
CA PRO A 23 48.60 26.78 -48.69
C PRO A 23 48.57 28.20 -49.32
N ALA A 24 47.50 29.00 -49.16
CA ALA A 24 47.52 30.46 -49.27
C ALA A 24 46.22 30.99 -48.70
N GLN A 25 46.21 31.78 -47.65
CA GLN A 25 46.39 33.21 -47.47
C GLN A 25 45.34 34.08 -48.18
N ALA A 26 44.55 34.74 -47.31
CA ALA A 26 44.40 36.20 -47.19
C ALA A 26 43.37 36.95 -48.04
N ALA A 27 42.83 37.93 -47.34
CA ALA A 27 42.19 39.19 -47.76
C ALA A 27 40.66 39.11 -47.80
N GLY A 28 39.89 39.89 -47.05
CA GLY A 28 40.07 41.29 -46.67
C GLY A 28 38.95 42.10 -47.31
N ALA A 29 38.42 43.03 -46.57
CA ALA A 29 37.52 44.11 -46.98
C ALA A 29 36.03 43.89 -46.69
N ALA A 30 35.27 44.82 -46.16
CA ALA A 30 35.42 46.18 -45.68
C ALA A 30 34.04 46.57 -45.08
N VAL A 31 34.10 47.40 -44.08
CA VAL A 31 33.00 48.12 -43.43
C VAL A 31 32.51 49.23 -44.38
N PRO A 32 31.25 49.68 -44.27
CA PRO A 32 31.09 51.10 -44.03
C PRO A 32 30.14 51.44 -42.85
N ALA A 33 30.48 52.61 -42.30
CA ALA A 33 30.05 53.27 -41.12
C ALA A 33 28.68 53.95 -41.18
N GLY A 34 28.06 54.06 -40.03
CA GLY A 34 27.26 55.00 -39.30
C GLY A 34 26.27 55.93 -40.03
N PRO A 35 25.49 56.76 -39.34
CA PRO A 35 25.76 57.42 -38.06
C PRO A 35 24.58 57.54 -37.04
N ASP A 36 24.94 58.02 -35.82
CA ASP A 36 24.22 58.94 -34.88
C ASP A 36 22.90 58.42 -34.24
N GLY A 37 22.68 58.49 -32.97
CA GLY A 37 23.09 59.34 -31.88
C GLY A 37 22.20 59.11 -30.68
N LEU A 38 22.77 59.46 -29.56
CA LEU A 38 22.17 60.00 -28.35
C LEU A 38 21.78 59.09 -27.21
N ASP A 39 22.58 59.23 -26.16
CA ASP A 39 22.33 59.43 -24.73
C ASP A 39 21.93 58.28 -23.85
N GLY A 40 22.95 57.86 -23.08
CA GLY A 40 22.80 57.14 -21.82
C GLY A 40 22.98 58.10 -20.63
N PRO A 41 22.38 57.82 -19.49
CA PRO A 41 22.73 58.48 -18.21
C PRO A 41 23.67 57.64 -17.35
N PRO A 42 24.47 58.31 -16.45
CA PRO A 42 25.58 57.72 -15.74
C PRO A 42 25.20 57.13 -14.38
N PRO A 43 26.13 56.45 -13.66
CA PRO A 43 25.90 55.80 -12.38
C PRO A 43 26.02 56.73 -11.18
N PRO A 44 25.46 56.37 -9.97
CA PRO A 44 25.40 57.25 -8.82
C PRO A 44 26.66 57.18 -7.97
N GLY A 45 27.12 58.37 -7.59
CA GLY A 45 28.15 58.61 -6.59
C GLY A 45 27.58 58.95 -5.23
N SER A 46 28.37 58.67 -4.28
CA SER A 46 28.42 58.82 -2.86
C SER A 46 27.95 60.16 -2.20
N ALA A 47 27.51 60.00 -0.93
CA ALA A 47 27.70 60.85 0.25
C ALA A 47 26.83 62.07 0.47
N GLY A 48 26.32 62.17 1.71
CA GLY A 48 25.79 63.40 2.31
C GLY A 48 24.99 63.15 3.59
N ALA A 49 25.66 63.25 4.72
CA ALA A 49 25.08 63.34 6.05
C ALA A 49 24.44 64.71 6.27
N VAL A 50 23.28 64.81 6.97
CA VAL A 50 22.88 65.96 7.77
C VAL A 50 21.85 65.57 8.85
N ASP A 51 22.26 65.72 10.08
CA ASP A 51 21.72 66.20 11.32
C ASP A 51 20.25 66.12 11.79
N VAL A 52 20.19 65.75 13.05
CA VAL A 52 19.14 65.70 14.08
C VAL A 52 18.60 67.12 14.44
N PRO A 53 17.38 67.32 14.98
CA PRO A 53 17.35 67.52 16.42
C PRO A 53 16.23 66.85 17.24
N ALA A 54 16.58 66.80 18.52
CA ALA A 54 15.91 66.28 19.69
C ALA A 54 14.73 67.11 20.21
N GLY A 55 13.90 66.47 21.03
CA GLY A 55 12.94 67.09 21.91
C GLY A 55 12.12 66.04 22.67
N ARG A 56 12.54 65.65 23.88
CA ARG A 56 12.04 65.97 25.25
C ARG A 56 10.53 65.71 25.41
N THR A 57 9.97 64.97 26.34
CA THR A 57 10.18 64.82 27.78
C THR A 57 9.15 63.87 28.34
N GLY A 58 9.42 63.23 29.48
CA GLY A 58 8.39 62.78 30.41
C GLY A 58 8.46 61.36 30.97
N ARG A 59 9.25 61.17 32.01
CA ARG A 59 9.06 60.24 33.14
C ARG A 59 8.25 60.90 34.26
N PRO A 60 7.75 60.22 35.32
CA PRO A 60 8.10 58.97 36.01
C PRO A 60 6.84 58.21 36.55
N ALA A 61 6.84 57.05 37.17
CA ALA A 61 7.43 56.45 38.31
C ALA A 61 6.61 55.24 38.84
N GLN A 62 7.31 54.27 39.38
CA GLN A 62 7.09 53.49 40.63
C GLN A 62 5.94 52.51 40.67
N GLY A 63 6.11 51.28 41.13
CA GLY A 63 6.85 50.69 42.23
C GLY A 63 6.81 49.13 42.09
N ALA A 64 7.87 48.52 42.43
CA ALA A 64 8.22 47.82 43.68
C ALA A 64 7.35 46.58 43.92
N SER A 65 7.80 45.38 44.12
CA SER A 65 8.83 44.76 44.95
C SER A 65 8.85 43.27 44.57
N GLY A 66 9.86 42.59 44.52
CA GLY A 66 10.88 42.08 45.37
C GLY A 66 10.92 40.55 45.16
N VAL A 67 11.92 39.89 45.10
CA VAL A 67 13.07 39.51 45.86
C VAL A 67 13.75 38.37 45.18
N LEU A 68 15.00 38.53 44.80
CA LEU A 68 16.06 37.52 44.67
C LEU A 68 16.57 37.19 46.10
N PRO A 69 17.54 36.29 46.39
CA PRO A 69 18.45 35.54 45.54
C PRO A 69 18.73 34.11 46.07
N THR A 70 19.54 33.33 45.46
CA THR A 70 20.90 32.96 45.89
C THR A 70 21.49 31.86 45.01
N GLY A 71 22.60 32.18 44.39
CA GLY A 71 23.62 31.17 44.03
C GLY A 71 24.68 31.17 45.18
N PRO A 72 25.95 30.84 44.99
CA PRO A 72 26.61 29.73 44.29
C PRO A 72 27.61 29.01 45.23
N TYR A 73 28.19 27.86 44.84
CA TYR A 73 29.49 27.34 45.29
C TYR A 73 29.94 26.38 44.18
N GLY A 74 31.00 26.43 43.51
CA GLY A 74 32.36 26.97 43.71
C GLY A 74 33.26 25.98 44.43
N LEU A 75 34.32 25.61 43.72
CA LEU A 75 35.64 25.15 44.12
C LEU A 75 35.92 23.69 43.71
N ASP A 76 36.72 23.50 42.67
CA ASP A 76 38.20 23.39 42.66
C ASP A 76 38.75 22.11 43.24
N GLY A 77 39.59 21.48 42.45
CA GLY A 77 40.72 20.80 43.02
C GLY A 77 41.23 19.58 42.28
N SER A 78 42.17 19.84 41.32
CA SER A 78 43.43 19.14 41.19
C SER A 78 43.48 17.66 40.80
N SER A 79 43.96 17.40 39.58
CA SER A 79 44.93 16.32 39.29
C SER A 79 46.22 16.49 40.17
N PRO A 80 47.10 15.48 40.38
CA PRO A 80 47.83 14.83 39.28
C PRO A 80 48.38 13.42 39.56
N VAL A 81 48.85 12.79 38.44
CA VAL A 81 50.14 12.07 38.27
C VAL A 81 50.33 10.61 38.73
N GLY A 82 50.82 9.83 37.81
CA GLY A 82 51.72 8.70 38.01
C GLY A 82 51.07 7.35 37.76
N GLY A 83 51.50 6.48 36.90
CA GLY A 83 52.77 6.29 36.29
C GLY A 83 52.89 4.80 36.00
N ALA A 84 53.60 4.46 34.91
CA ALA A 84 54.27 3.19 34.63
C ALA A 84 53.39 1.98 34.25
N ALA A 85 53.33 1.58 32.97
CA ALA A 85 54.31 0.81 32.22
C ALA A 85 54.67 -0.51 32.89
N VAL A 86 54.31 -1.60 32.20
CA VAL A 86 55.21 -2.77 31.88
C VAL A 86 54.40 -3.76 31.03
N SER A 87 54.72 -3.91 29.74
CA SER A 87 54.77 -5.19 29.04
C SER A 87 56.19 -5.72 29.27
N PRO A 88 56.55 -6.93 29.00
CA PRO A 88 56.14 -7.92 28.01
C PRO A 88 56.20 -9.38 28.50
N GLY A 89 55.85 -10.32 27.65
CA GLY A 89 56.16 -11.71 27.87
C GLY A 89 55.55 -12.65 26.85
N ALA A 90 56.32 -12.93 25.85
CA ALA A 90 56.19 -14.01 24.88
C ALA A 90 56.32 -15.39 25.53
N GLY A 91 55.78 -16.40 24.87
CA GLY A 91 55.98 -17.82 25.19
C GLY A 91 55.06 -18.63 24.32
N GLU A 92 55.46 -18.91 23.17
CA GLU A 92 55.72 -20.13 22.40
C GLU A 92 55.52 -21.40 23.19
N ALA A 93 54.82 -22.37 22.58
CA ALA A 93 55.24 -23.69 22.12
C ALA A 93 54.03 -24.63 21.98
N GLU A 94 53.84 -25.11 20.78
CA GLU A 94 53.95 -26.52 20.36
C GLU A 94 53.10 -27.49 21.18
N GLY A 95 52.29 -28.34 20.65
CA GLY A 95 52.29 -29.11 19.43
C GLY A 95 51.53 -30.41 19.72
N HIS A 96 51.35 -31.18 18.71
CA HIS A 96 50.87 -32.57 18.65
C HIS A 96 49.33 -32.76 18.59
N GLU A 97 48.84 -33.04 17.35
CA GLU A 97 48.79 -34.37 16.67
C GLU A 97 48.20 -35.49 17.52
N ALA A 98 47.13 -36.00 17.06
CA ALA A 98 46.89 -37.39 16.64
C ALA A 98 45.41 -37.70 16.57
N THR A 99 44.92 -37.87 15.37
CA THR A 99 44.54 -39.16 14.78
C THR A 99 43.58 -40.03 15.60
N GLY A 100 42.47 -40.31 14.96
CA GLY A 100 42.17 -41.69 14.82
C GLY A 100 40.73 -42.13 14.92
N PHE A 101 40.18 -42.59 13.80
CA PHE A 101 39.32 -43.77 13.62
C PHE A 101 37.92 -43.76 14.23
N ALA A 102 36.84 -43.65 13.43
CA ALA A 102 36.17 -44.70 12.65
C ALA A 102 35.78 -45.94 13.44
N HIS A 103 34.51 -46.18 13.46
CA HIS A 103 33.79 -47.45 13.18
C HIS A 103 32.31 -47.29 13.65
N SER A 104 31.38 -47.14 12.70
CA SER A 104 30.56 -48.20 12.11
C SER A 104 30.19 -49.34 13.03
N THR A 105 28.90 -49.44 13.27
CA THR A 105 28.16 -50.72 13.17
C THR A 105 26.65 -50.46 13.32
N GLU A 106 25.93 -50.62 12.23
CA GLU A 106 24.64 -51.33 12.29
C GLU A 106 24.92 -52.79 12.57
N PRO A 107 23.98 -53.54 13.13
CA PRO A 107 23.04 -54.21 12.25
C PRO A 107 21.65 -54.59 12.80
N THR A 108 20.74 -54.71 11.87
CA THR A 108 19.78 -55.82 11.59
C THR A 108 18.77 -56.23 12.64
N ALA A 109 17.54 -56.10 12.20
CA ALA A 109 16.53 -57.16 11.97
C ALA A 109 15.89 -57.85 13.19
N GLY A 110 14.60 -57.74 13.26
CA GLY A 110 13.76 -58.61 14.11
C GLY A 110 12.30 -58.52 13.71
N ARG A 111 11.92 -59.33 12.78
CA ARG A 111 10.58 -59.76 12.43
C ARG A 111 9.75 -60.12 13.65
N GLY A 112 8.47 -59.79 13.65
CA GLY A 112 7.48 -60.34 14.57
C GLY A 112 6.06 -60.01 14.09
N ARG A 113 5.53 -60.89 13.31
CA ARG A 113 4.10 -61.06 12.97
C ARG A 113 3.31 -61.32 14.26
N SER A 114 2.13 -60.74 14.38
CA SER A 114 0.90 -61.55 14.63
C SER A 114 -0.33 -60.65 14.46
N ALA A 115 -1.14 -61.11 13.63
CA ALA A 115 -2.52 -60.94 13.39
C ALA A 115 -3.37 -61.20 14.63
N HIS A 116 -4.37 -60.41 14.84
CA HIS A 116 -5.63 -60.85 15.40
C HIS A 116 -6.78 -60.10 14.76
N ARG A 117 -7.46 -60.90 14.00
CA ARG A 117 -8.77 -60.77 13.41
C ARG A 117 -9.78 -61.14 14.50
N ALA A 118 -10.79 -60.33 14.70
CA ALA A 118 -12.01 -60.77 15.36
C ALA A 118 -13.19 -60.10 14.66
N ASP A 119 -13.88 -60.92 13.95
CA ASP A 119 -15.25 -60.82 13.46
C ASP A 119 -16.22 -60.74 14.62
N ALA A 120 -17.33 -60.02 14.45
CA ALA A 120 -18.65 -60.28 14.99
C ALA A 120 -19.60 -59.30 14.33
N ALA A 121 -20.36 -59.69 13.35
CA ALA A 121 -21.64 -60.35 13.41
C ALA A 121 -22.83 -59.38 13.40
N VAL A 122 -23.49 -59.33 12.26
CA VAL A 122 -24.83 -58.85 11.94
C VAL A 122 -25.85 -59.84 12.53
N PRO A 123 -27.03 -59.42 12.97
CA PRO A 123 -28.20 -60.29 12.78
C PRO A 123 -29.26 -59.65 11.88
N ASP A 124 -29.71 -60.56 11.02
CA ASP A 124 -30.82 -60.51 10.09
C ASP A 124 -32.19 -60.23 10.73
N GLY A 125 -33.10 -59.82 9.85
CA GLY A 125 -34.47 -59.50 10.07
C GLY A 125 -35.43 -60.60 10.48
N PRO A 126 -36.70 -60.42 10.37
CA PRO A 126 -37.45 -61.15 9.35
C PRO A 126 -38.57 -60.40 8.64
N ALA A 127 -38.88 -61.08 7.55
CA ALA A 127 -39.82 -60.81 6.48
C ALA A 127 -41.33 -60.96 6.89
N GLY A 128 -42.13 -60.40 6.03
CA GLY A 128 -43.42 -61.00 5.64
C GLY A 128 -44.66 -60.16 6.07
N LEU A 129 -45.48 -59.74 5.22
CA LEU A 129 -46.54 -60.41 4.46
C LEU A 129 -47.39 -59.41 3.70
N ASP A 130 -47.67 -59.71 2.54
CA ASP A 130 -48.72 -59.56 1.57
C ASP A 130 -50.06 -58.99 1.98
N GLY A 131 -50.71 -58.34 1.01
CA GLY A 131 -52.17 -58.23 0.97
C GLY A 131 -52.67 -57.06 0.14
N SER A 132 -52.60 -57.21 -1.16
CA SER A 132 -53.65 -57.14 -2.23
C SER A 132 -54.90 -56.27 -2.03
N SER A 133 -55.07 -55.45 -3.06
CA SER A 133 -56.27 -55.23 -3.89
C SER A 133 -57.48 -54.46 -3.29
N VAL A 134 -57.99 -53.49 -4.02
CA VAL A 134 -59.09 -53.53 -4.98
C VAL A 134 -59.58 -52.11 -5.27
N ALA A 135 -59.81 -51.87 -6.50
CA ALA A 135 -60.33 -50.68 -7.13
C ALA A 135 -61.81 -50.40 -6.82
N GLY A 136 -62.21 -49.15 -7.08
CA GLY A 136 -63.56 -48.81 -7.42
C GLY A 136 -63.92 -47.33 -7.24
N PRO A 137 -64.43 -46.72 -8.30
CA PRO A 137 -64.80 -45.30 -8.26
C PRO A 137 -66.30 -45.12 -7.95
N VAL A 138 -66.68 -44.04 -7.27
CA VAL A 138 -68.04 -43.50 -7.33
C VAL A 138 -68.09 -42.03 -6.99
N GLU A 139 -68.48 -41.28 -7.94
CA GLU A 139 -69.44 -40.18 -8.08
C GLU A 139 -69.68 -39.15 -7.01
N ALA A 140 -69.79 -37.96 -7.54
CA ALA A 140 -70.29 -36.69 -7.12
C ALA A 140 -71.56 -36.69 -6.21
N GLY A 141 -71.64 -35.76 -5.31
CA GLY A 141 -72.85 -35.40 -4.61
C GLY A 141 -72.58 -34.30 -3.59
N GLY A 142 -72.99 -33.08 -3.92
CA GLY A 142 -72.93 -31.94 -3.03
C GLY A 142 -73.85 -32.06 -1.82
N ARG A 143 -73.54 -31.27 -0.85
CA ARG A 143 -74.45 -30.49 0.07
C ARG A 143 -73.81 -30.32 1.45
N GLY A 144 -73.81 -29.08 1.87
CA GLY A 144 -74.23 -28.77 3.27
C GLY A 144 -73.09 -28.70 4.29
N VAL A 145 -72.66 -27.52 4.55
CA VAL A 145 -71.90 -27.08 5.74
C VAL A 145 -72.71 -27.40 7.00
N PRO A 146 -72.03 -27.85 8.09
CA PRO A 146 -72.20 -27.05 9.30
C PRO A 146 -70.82 -26.68 9.92
N ARG A 147 -70.81 -25.41 10.38
CA ARG A 147 -69.78 -24.83 11.25
C ARG A 147 -69.67 -25.67 12.53
N SER A 148 -68.52 -26.20 12.81
CA SER A 148 -68.13 -26.68 14.13
C SER A 148 -67.27 -25.64 14.81
N THR A 149 -67.80 -25.09 15.88
CA THR A 149 -67.11 -24.31 16.88
C THR A 149 -66.18 -25.22 17.65
N GLY A 150 -64.88 -25.08 17.40
CA GLY A 150 -63.80 -25.67 18.22
C GLY A 150 -63.11 -24.61 19.09
N PRO A 151 -62.57 -24.96 20.26
CA PRO A 151 -62.16 -24.01 21.27
C PRO A 151 -60.90 -23.24 20.86
N SER A 152 -60.89 -21.95 21.19
CA SER A 152 -59.85 -20.96 20.99
C SER A 152 -58.55 -21.39 21.69
N ALA A 153 -57.47 -21.64 20.92
CA ALA A 153 -56.12 -21.71 21.43
C ALA A 153 -55.59 -20.32 21.81
N PRO A 154 -54.82 -20.18 22.89
CA PRO A 154 -54.32 -18.88 23.33
C PRO A 154 -53.38 -18.26 22.30
N GLY A 155 -53.58 -16.95 22.06
CA GLY A 155 -52.90 -16.16 21.07
C GLY A 155 -51.37 -16.16 21.18
N VAL A 156 -50.72 -16.65 20.15
CA VAL A 156 -49.31 -16.34 19.86
C VAL A 156 -49.24 -14.88 19.43
N PRO A 157 -48.41 -14.03 20.04
CA PRO A 157 -48.26 -12.64 19.59
C PRO A 157 -47.89 -12.63 18.12
N GLY A 158 -48.67 -12.00 17.30
CA GLY A 158 -48.51 -11.89 15.87
C GLY A 158 -47.14 -11.34 15.50
N PHE A 159 -46.32 -12.16 14.85
CA PHE A 159 -45.20 -11.74 14.08
C PHE A 159 -45.74 -10.91 12.90
N ARG A 160 -45.86 -9.59 13.10
CA ARG A 160 -46.06 -8.67 11.99
C ARG A 160 -44.82 -8.70 11.16
N ALA A 161 -44.82 -9.41 10.04
CA ALA A 161 -43.84 -9.24 9.00
C ALA A 161 -43.76 -7.74 8.68
N PRO A 162 -42.58 -7.12 8.64
CA PRO A 162 -42.46 -5.73 8.24
C PRO A 162 -43.04 -5.57 6.84
N CYS A 163 -43.98 -4.65 6.69
CA CYS A 163 -44.51 -4.27 5.38
C CYS A 163 -43.34 -3.91 4.45
N PRO A 164 -43.32 -4.41 3.21
CA PRO A 164 -42.27 -3.99 2.26
C PRO A 164 -42.46 -2.49 1.99
N GLU A 165 -41.48 -1.68 2.41
CA GLU A 165 -41.40 -0.26 2.08
C GLU A 165 -41.40 -0.07 0.56
N ALA A 166 -42.09 0.95 0.08
CA ALA A 166 -42.22 1.28 -1.34
C ALA A 166 -40.86 1.34 -2.06
N PRO A 167 -40.70 0.70 -3.24
CA PRO A 167 -39.42 0.51 -3.92
C PRO A 167 -38.66 1.81 -4.31
N GLY A 168 -39.34 2.96 -4.29
CA GLY A 168 -38.79 4.23 -4.78
C GLY A 168 -37.91 5.01 -3.79
N SER A 169 -38.16 4.88 -2.47
CA SER A 169 -37.40 5.63 -1.45
C SER A 169 -36.08 4.95 -1.08
N ARG A 170 -36.04 3.62 -1.05
CA ARG A 170 -34.82 2.84 -0.78
C ARG A 170 -33.75 2.99 -1.88
N VAL A 171 -34.16 3.16 -3.14
CA VAL A 171 -33.23 3.27 -4.28
C VAL A 171 -32.51 4.61 -4.31
N ARG A 172 -33.14 5.71 -3.91
CA ARG A 172 -32.49 7.02 -3.85
C ARG A 172 -31.51 7.13 -2.68
N SER A 173 -31.83 6.60 -1.52
CA SER A 173 -30.95 6.60 -0.35
C SER A 173 -29.74 5.67 -0.55
N ALA A 174 -29.91 4.49 -1.15
CA ALA A 174 -28.84 3.56 -1.42
C ALA A 174 -27.82 4.10 -2.44
N LYS A 175 -28.28 4.76 -3.53
CA LYS A 175 -27.39 5.41 -4.51
C LYS A 175 -26.62 6.58 -3.90
N ALA A 176 -27.28 7.41 -3.10
CA ALA A 176 -26.63 8.51 -2.41
C ALA A 176 -25.62 8.03 -1.37
N GLY A 177 -25.95 6.96 -0.63
CA GLY A 177 -25.05 6.29 0.28
C GLY A 177 -23.82 5.71 -0.44
N LEU A 178 -24.01 5.04 -1.58
CA LEU A 178 -22.91 4.55 -2.41
C LEU A 178 -22.00 5.70 -2.87
N ALA A 179 -22.58 6.79 -3.36
CA ALA A 179 -21.81 7.95 -3.80
C ALA A 179 -20.98 8.54 -2.67
N LEU A 180 -21.54 8.68 -1.46
CA LEU A 180 -20.83 9.15 -0.28
C LEU A 180 -19.65 8.24 0.07
N LEU A 181 -19.89 6.92 0.18
CA LEU A 181 -18.87 5.96 0.58
C LEU A 181 -17.77 5.83 -0.48
N ALA A 182 -18.14 5.82 -1.75
CA ALA A 182 -17.20 5.79 -2.87
C ALA A 182 -16.37 7.09 -2.97
N SER A 183 -16.95 8.26 -2.67
CA SER A 183 -16.21 9.52 -2.57
C SER A 183 -15.25 9.55 -1.39
N THR A 184 -15.56 8.84 -0.30
CA THR A 184 -14.61 8.66 0.80
C THR A 184 -13.40 7.86 0.34
N GLN A 185 -13.60 6.75 -0.37
CA GLN A 185 -12.51 5.97 -0.94
C GLN A 185 -11.66 6.80 -1.89
N LEU A 186 -12.29 7.61 -2.75
CA LEU A 186 -11.60 8.56 -3.62
C LEU A 186 -10.73 9.52 -2.83
N LEU A 187 -11.25 10.17 -1.78
CA LEU A 187 -10.50 11.12 -0.96
C LEU A 187 -9.28 10.46 -0.31
N LEU A 188 -9.42 9.26 0.27
CA LEU A 188 -8.33 8.56 0.96
C LEU A 188 -7.20 8.15 0.01
N ILE A 189 -7.54 7.64 -1.17
CA ILE A 189 -6.52 7.28 -2.18
C ILE A 189 -5.90 8.53 -2.82
N MET A 190 -6.71 9.56 -3.04
CA MET A 190 -6.25 10.85 -3.54
C MET A 190 -5.23 11.49 -2.58
N ASP A 191 -5.48 11.48 -1.26
CA ASP A 191 -4.52 11.97 -0.26
C ASP A 191 -3.16 11.28 -0.37
N THR A 192 -3.17 9.96 -0.54
CA THR A 192 -1.95 9.16 -0.70
C THR A 192 -1.19 9.49 -1.98
N ALA A 193 -1.91 9.76 -3.08
CA ALA A 193 -1.31 10.09 -4.37
C ALA A 193 -0.79 11.53 -4.42
N ILE A 194 -1.55 12.49 -3.89
CA ILE A 194 -1.20 13.91 -3.83
C ILE A 194 0.14 14.11 -3.11
N ILE A 195 0.32 13.46 -1.95
CA ILE A 195 1.52 13.68 -1.14
C ILE A 195 2.79 13.29 -1.89
N ASN A 196 2.78 12.23 -2.71
CA ASN A 196 3.95 11.80 -3.48
C ASN A 196 4.46 12.89 -4.42
N VAL A 197 3.55 13.67 -5.01
CA VAL A 197 3.90 14.80 -5.89
C VAL A 197 4.35 16.03 -5.09
N ALA A 198 3.77 16.25 -3.90
CA ALA A 198 4.07 17.38 -3.04
C ALA A 198 5.39 17.22 -2.25
N LEU A 199 5.86 15.97 -2.00
CA LEU A 199 7.03 15.69 -1.15
C LEU A 199 8.30 16.45 -1.53
N PRO A 200 8.70 16.60 -2.81
CA PRO A 200 9.89 17.39 -3.15
C PRO A 200 9.77 18.86 -2.73
N SER A 201 8.57 19.45 -2.85
CA SER A 201 8.30 20.82 -2.41
C SER A 201 8.30 20.93 -0.89
N VAL A 202 7.78 19.94 -0.17
CA VAL A 202 7.90 19.82 1.30
C VAL A 202 9.37 19.78 1.71
N GLY A 203 10.19 18.99 1.01
CA GLY A 203 11.62 18.86 1.29
C GLY A 203 12.37 20.17 1.14
N ARG A 204 12.06 20.93 0.10
CA ARG A 204 12.67 22.27 -0.13
C ARG A 204 12.22 23.30 0.93
N ASP A 205 10.92 23.31 1.27
CA ASP A 205 10.36 24.29 2.20
C ASP A 205 10.76 24.04 3.66
N LEU A 206 10.81 22.76 4.08
CA LEU A 206 11.13 22.36 5.46
C LEU A 206 12.59 21.89 5.64
N GLY A 207 13.43 22.00 4.62
CA GLY A 207 14.85 21.65 4.68
C GLY A 207 15.11 20.17 4.97
N SER A 208 14.29 19.25 4.42
CA SER A 208 14.37 17.82 4.75
C SER A 208 14.93 16.99 3.59
N GLY A 209 15.83 16.07 3.93
CA GLY A 209 16.36 15.06 3.01
C GLY A 209 15.35 13.93 2.71
N SER A 210 15.77 13.00 1.85
CA SER A 210 14.95 11.85 1.39
C SER A 210 14.45 10.96 2.53
N ALA A 211 15.23 10.79 3.60
CA ALA A 211 14.83 10.01 4.78
C ALA A 211 13.64 10.65 5.51
N GLY A 212 13.68 11.96 5.79
CA GLY A 212 12.57 12.67 6.41
C GLY A 212 11.31 12.67 5.54
N LEU A 213 11.47 12.80 4.21
CA LEU A 213 10.36 12.71 3.27
C LEU A 213 9.73 11.31 3.24
N SER A 214 10.53 10.26 3.33
CA SER A 214 10.00 8.89 3.42
C SER A 214 9.20 8.70 4.71
N TRP A 215 9.59 9.35 5.83
CA TRP A 215 8.80 9.35 7.06
C TRP A 215 7.44 10.04 6.91
N VAL A 216 7.36 11.16 6.19
CA VAL A 216 6.08 11.84 5.90
C VAL A 216 5.10 10.90 5.17
N ALA A 217 5.58 10.12 4.22
CA ALA A 217 4.75 9.12 3.52
C ALA A 217 4.45 7.89 4.41
N ASN A 218 5.49 7.31 5.05
CA ASN A 218 5.37 6.07 5.80
C ASN A 218 4.54 6.20 7.07
N ALA A 219 4.59 7.34 7.78
CA ALA A 219 3.83 7.55 9.00
C ALA A 219 2.32 7.34 8.78
N PHE A 220 1.79 7.85 7.67
CA PHE A 220 0.40 7.62 7.28
C PHE A 220 0.14 6.14 6.96
N LEU A 221 0.98 5.52 6.12
CA LEU A 221 0.77 4.14 5.67
C LEU A 221 0.84 3.13 6.83
N ILE A 222 1.76 3.34 7.77
CA ILE A 222 1.93 2.49 8.96
C ILE A 222 0.66 2.53 9.82
N THR A 223 0.19 3.73 10.16
CA THR A 223 -0.98 3.88 11.02
C THR A 223 -2.26 3.49 10.30
N PHE A 224 -2.40 3.83 9.02
CA PHE A 224 -3.52 3.43 8.20
C PHE A 224 -3.63 1.90 8.08
N GLY A 225 -2.56 1.24 7.62
CA GLY A 225 -2.54 -0.22 7.44
C GLY A 225 -2.65 -0.99 8.75
N GLY A 226 -1.94 -0.53 9.79
CA GLY A 226 -1.94 -1.18 11.10
C GLY A 226 -3.28 -1.10 11.82
N LEU A 227 -3.99 0.02 11.70
CA LEU A 227 -5.26 0.24 12.40
C LEU A 227 -6.50 -0.13 11.58
N LEU A 228 -6.34 -0.57 10.32
CA LEU A 228 -7.48 -0.88 9.46
C LEU A 228 -8.35 -2.00 10.03
N LEU A 229 -7.73 -3.07 10.55
CA LEU A 229 -8.44 -4.18 11.21
C LEU A 229 -9.11 -3.74 12.50
N LEU A 230 -8.41 -2.93 13.31
CA LEU A 230 -8.98 -2.35 14.52
C LEU A 230 -10.15 -1.41 14.19
N GLY A 231 -10.04 -0.62 13.13
CA GLY A 231 -11.10 0.27 12.64
C GLY A 231 -12.37 -0.49 12.27
N GLY A 232 -12.24 -1.65 11.62
CA GLY A 232 -13.37 -2.54 11.33
C GLY A 232 -14.07 -3.02 12.59
N ARG A 233 -13.31 -3.50 13.56
CA ARG A 233 -13.86 -3.95 14.85
C ARG A 233 -14.46 -2.80 15.66
N ALA A 234 -13.82 -1.64 15.67
CA ALA A 234 -14.37 -0.45 16.30
C ALA A 234 -15.72 -0.06 15.68
N ALA A 235 -15.85 -0.17 14.35
CA ALA A 235 -17.10 0.09 13.64
C ALA A 235 -18.23 -0.87 14.05
N ASP A 236 -17.93 -2.15 14.22
CA ASP A 236 -18.88 -3.17 14.66
C ASP A 236 -19.41 -2.89 16.08
N LEU A 237 -18.53 -2.45 17.00
CA LEU A 237 -18.86 -2.21 18.42
C LEU A 237 -19.53 -0.87 18.68
N LEU A 238 -18.90 0.20 18.18
CA LEU A 238 -19.32 1.58 18.47
C LEU A 238 -20.40 2.04 17.50
N GLY A 239 -20.58 1.28 16.40
CA GLY A 239 -21.51 1.55 15.31
C GLY A 239 -20.83 2.25 14.14
N HIS A 240 -21.10 1.72 12.96
CA HIS A 240 -20.43 2.09 11.70
C HIS A 240 -20.50 3.60 11.41
N ARG A 241 -21.67 4.23 11.59
CA ARG A 241 -21.83 5.67 11.35
C ARG A 241 -20.99 6.53 12.30
N ARG A 242 -20.92 6.17 13.60
CA ARG A 242 -20.14 6.92 14.59
C ARG A 242 -18.65 6.85 14.30
N VAL A 243 -18.15 5.64 14.00
CA VAL A 243 -16.73 5.44 13.67
C VAL A 243 -16.38 6.12 12.36
N PHE A 244 -17.26 6.08 11.36
CA PHE A 244 -17.09 6.78 10.09
C PHE A 244 -16.93 8.30 10.29
N LEU A 245 -17.84 8.93 11.03
CA LEU A 245 -17.79 10.36 11.34
C LEU A 245 -16.58 10.73 12.21
N GLY A 246 -16.27 9.89 13.21
CA GLY A 246 -15.07 10.06 14.04
C GLY A 246 -13.80 9.98 13.22
N GLY A 247 -13.71 9.00 12.30
CA GLY A 247 -12.58 8.85 11.38
C GLY A 247 -12.39 10.06 10.47
N LEU A 248 -13.48 10.57 9.87
CA LEU A 248 -13.44 11.80 9.05
C LEU A 248 -13.06 13.02 9.89
N GLY A 249 -13.54 13.12 11.13
CA GLY A 249 -13.17 14.21 12.04
C GLY A 249 -11.69 14.19 12.38
N VAL A 250 -11.14 13.02 12.74
CA VAL A 250 -9.69 12.86 13.00
C VAL A 250 -8.87 13.17 11.76
N LEU A 251 -9.28 12.67 10.59
CA LEU A 251 -8.63 12.95 9.32
C LEU A 251 -8.59 14.45 9.02
N GLY A 252 -9.71 15.15 9.18
CA GLY A 252 -9.83 16.59 8.93
C GLY A 252 -8.97 17.42 9.88
N VAL A 253 -9.00 17.14 11.19
CA VAL A 253 -8.19 17.86 12.19
C VAL A 253 -6.69 17.62 11.97
N ALA A 254 -6.29 16.38 11.74
CA ALA A 254 -4.91 16.04 11.45
C ALA A 254 -4.44 16.66 10.12
N SER A 255 -5.31 16.76 9.11
CA SER A 255 -5.01 17.45 7.86
C SER A 255 -4.79 18.95 8.10
N ALA A 256 -5.61 19.59 8.92
CA ALA A 256 -5.40 20.99 9.30
C ALA A 256 -4.05 21.20 10.01
N ALA A 257 -3.68 20.29 10.93
CA ALA A 257 -2.38 20.32 11.60
C ALA A 257 -1.22 20.13 10.59
N GLY A 258 -1.38 19.22 9.61
CA GLY A 258 -0.40 18.99 8.52
C GLY A 258 -0.24 20.23 7.63
N GLY A 259 -1.35 20.90 7.25
CA GLY A 259 -1.32 22.15 6.48
C GLY A 259 -0.69 23.32 7.21
N ALA A 260 -0.74 23.32 8.56
CA ALA A 260 -0.13 24.32 9.43
C ALA A 260 1.30 23.95 9.88
N ALA A 261 1.85 22.79 9.44
CA ALA A 261 3.14 22.31 9.93
C ALA A 261 4.30 23.24 9.56
N GLY A 262 5.11 23.61 10.56
CA GLY A 262 6.33 24.41 10.41
C GLY A 262 7.61 23.56 10.47
N SER A 263 7.51 22.24 10.70
CA SER A 263 8.64 21.33 10.72
C SER A 263 8.25 19.94 10.23
N VAL A 264 9.24 19.18 9.76
CA VAL A 264 9.02 17.79 9.28
C VAL A 264 8.46 16.91 10.39
N GLY A 265 8.94 17.09 11.66
CA GLY A 265 8.45 16.29 12.80
C GLY A 265 6.97 16.50 13.07
N VAL A 266 6.48 17.74 13.03
CA VAL A 266 5.06 18.06 13.17
C VAL A 266 4.27 17.44 12.02
N LEU A 267 4.79 17.54 10.79
CA LEU A 267 4.16 16.98 9.60
C LEU A 267 4.05 15.46 9.69
N VAL A 268 5.11 14.77 10.12
CA VAL A 268 5.13 13.31 10.35
C VAL A 268 4.09 12.91 11.40
N GLY A 269 4.02 13.66 12.52
CA GLY A 269 3.00 13.44 13.55
C GLY A 269 1.58 13.62 13.03
N ALA A 270 1.34 14.68 12.25
CA ALA A 270 0.05 14.92 11.60
C ALA A 270 -0.32 13.80 10.64
N ARG A 271 0.64 13.32 9.82
CA ARG A 271 0.45 12.18 8.90
C ARG A 271 0.10 10.89 9.64
N ALA A 272 0.76 10.62 10.77
CA ALA A 272 0.43 9.47 11.60
C ALA A 272 -1.02 9.53 12.11
N VAL A 273 -1.47 10.69 12.60
CA VAL A 273 -2.86 10.88 13.06
C VAL A 273 -3.86 10.87 11.90
N GLN A 274 -3.50 11.41 10.72
CA GLN A 274 -4.32 11.26 9.49
C GLN A 274 -4.55 9.79 9.14
N GLY A 275 -3.50 8.95 9.24
CA GLY A 275 -3.62 7.50 8.98
C GLY A 275 -4.58 6.80 9.94
N VAL A 276 -4.61 7.21 11.23
CA VAL A 276 -5.63 6.72 12.19
C VAL A 276 -7.04 7.07 11.72
N GLY A 277 -7.28 8.34 11.37
CA GLY A 277 -8.58 8.81 10.88
C GLY A 277 -9.00 8.09 9.61
N ALA A 278 -8.07 7.93 8.67
CA ALA A 278 -8.28 7.22 7.41
C ALA A 278 -8.65 5.74 7.63
N ALA A 279 -7.95 5.04 8.55
CA ALA A 279 -8.24 3.63 8.87
C ALA A 279 -9.66 3.44 9.42
N LEU A 280 -10.07 4.31 10.36
CA LEU A 280 -11.41 4.29 10.91
C LEU A 280 -12.47 4.59 9.85
N ALA A 281 -12.25 5.62 9.03
CA ALA A 281 -13.18 6.01 7.97
C ALA A 281 -13.29 4.94 6.88
N ALA A 282 -12.17 4.38 6.40
CA ALA A 282 -12.16 3.36 5.36
C ALA A 282 -12.84 2.07 5.79
N ALA A 283 -12.51 1.56 6.99
CA ALA A 283 -13.10 0.34 7.52
C ALA A 283 -14.62 0.49 7.74
N ALA A 284 -15.03 1.62 8.33
CA ALA A 284 -16.44 1.91 8.53
C ALA A 284 -17.20 2.13 7.21
N ALA A 285 -16.58 2.79 6.22
CA ALA A 285 -17.15 2.98 4.89
C ALA A 285 -17.40 1.65 4.18
N PHE A 286 -16.44 0.74 4.23
CA PHE A 286 -16.58 -0.59 3.63
C PHE A 286 -17.68 -1.40 4.31
N ALA A 287 -17.76 -1.39 5.66
CA ALA A 287 -18.82 -2.06 6.42
C ALA A 287 -20.21 -1.47 6.12
N LEU A 288 -20.33 -0.13 6.03
CA LEU A 288 -21.55 0.55 5.63
C LEU A 288 -21.98 0.18 4.21
N LEU A 289 -21.02 0.03 3.28
CA LEU A 289 -21.28 -0.40 1.92
C LEU A 289 -21.89 -1.80 1.87
N LEU A 290 -21.34 -2.75 2.63
CA LEU A 290 -21.84 -4.11 2.72
C LEU A 290 -23.24 -4.17 3.35
N ASN A 291 -23.50 -3.33 4.35
CA ASN A 291 -24.82 -3.22 4.98
C ASN A 291 -25.88 -2.58 4.06
N LEU A 292 -25.46 -1.62 3.25
CA LEU A 292 -26.36 -0.91 2.33
C LEU A 292 -26.76 -1.78 1.13
N PHE A 293 -25.88 -2.70 0.71
CA PHE A 293 -26.08 -3.62 -0.39
C PHE A 293 -25.97 -5.07 0.09
N PRO A 294 -27.10 -5.73 0.45
CA PRO A 294 -27.11 -7.15 0.79
C PRO A 294 -26.65 -8.02 -0.38
N ASP A 295 -26.38 -9.29 -0.11
CA ASP A 295 -25.85 -10.21 -1.12
C ASP A 295 -26.72 -10.24 -2.40
N GLY A 296 -26.06 -10.13 -3.55
CA GLY A 296 -26.72 -10.11 -4.85
C GLY A 296 -25.96 -9.31 -5.91
N PRO A 297 -26.52 -9.18 -7.13
CA PRO A 297 -25.88 -8.49 -8.25
C PRO A 297 -25.58 -7.01 -7.97
N ASP A 298 -26.39 -6.34 -7.18
CA ASP A 298 -26.20 -4.92 -6.86
C ASP A 298 -25.03 -4.69 -5.91
N ARG A 299 -24.72 -5.64 -5.02
CA ARG A 299 -23.51 -5.62 -4.19
C ARG A 299 -22.23 -5.65 -5.05
N HIS A 300 -22.18 -6.49 -6.08
CA HIS A 300 -21.04 -6.55 -6.99
C HIS A 300 -20.85 -5.23 -7.75
N LYS A 301 -21.94 -4.59 -8.19
CA LYS A 301 -21.87 -3.27 -8.82
C LYS A 301 -21.39 -2.20 -7.85
N ALA A 302 -21.88 -2.21 -6.61
CA ALA A 302 -21.50 -1.26 -5.57
C ALA A 302 -20.00 -1.39 -5.21
N LEU A 303 -19.52 -2.62 -5.02
CA LEU A 303 -18.09 -2.90 -4.79
C LEU A 303 -17.23 -2.48 -5.98
N GLY A 304 -17.70 -2.74 -7.21
CA GLY A 304 -17.04 -2.28 -8.43
C GLY A 304 -16.94 -0.76 -8.52
N ALA A 305 -18.02 -0.04 -8.19
CA ALA A 305 -18.03 1.43 -8.16
C ALA A 305 -17.09 1.98 -7.07
N PHE A 306 -17.09 1.37 -5.88
CA PHE A 306 -16.19 1.73 -4.78
C PHE A 306 -14.72 1.56 -5.16
N ALA A 307 -14.37 0.43 -5.79
CA ALA A 307 -13.02 0.18 -6.27
C ALA A 307 -12.60 1.13 -7.42
N ALA A 308 -13.53 1.44 -8.33
CA ALA A 308 -13.28 2.39 -9.43
C ALA A 308 -12.96 3.81 -8.92
N MET A 309 -13.65 4.25 -7.85
CA MET A 309 -13.37 5.54 -7.22
C MET A 309 -11.99 5.57 -6.54
N GLY A 310 -11.50 4.43 -6.03
CA GLY A 310 -10.11 4.31 -5.59
C GLY A 310 -9.12 4.53 -6.74
N GLY A 311 -9.35 3.90 -7.88
CA GLY A 311 -8.52 4.12 -9.09
C GLY A 311 -8.54 5.58 -9.56
N LEU A 312 -9.73 6.19 -9.61
CA LEU A 312 -9.90 7.60 -9.98
C LEU A 312 -9.20 8.53 -8.98
N GLY A 313 -9.22 8.18 -7.67
CA GLY A 313 -8.51 8.91 -6.62
C GLY A 313 -7.01 8.99 -6.87
N GLY A 314 -6.38 7.90 -7.34
CA GLY A 314 -4.98 7.90 -7.73
C GLY A 314 -4.68 8.87 -8.88
N VAL A 315 -5.50 8.84 -9.93
CA VAL A 315 -5.37 9.75 -11.10
C VAL A 315 -5.56 11.21 -10.70
N LEU A 316 -6.68 11.51 -10.05
CA LEU A 316 -6.98 12.87 -9.62
C LEU A 316 -5.95 13.38 -8.60
N GLY A 317 -5.46 12.48 -7.72
CA GLY A 317 -4.46 12.83 -6.72
C GLY A 317 -3.14 13.27 -7.35
N THR A 318 -2.65 12.58 -8.36
CA THR A 318 -1.41 12.98 -9.05
C THR A 318 -1.55 14.31 -9.77
N VAL A 319 -2.66 14.54 -10.48
CA VAL A 319 -2.92 15.78 -11.21
C VAL A 319 -3.15 16.96 -10.26
N LEU A 320 -4.08 16.78 -9.30
CA LEU A 320 -4.38 17.85 -8.33
C LEU A 320 -3.19 18.12 -7.41
N GLY A 321 -2.39 17.09 -7.08
CA GLY A 321 -1.16 17.24 -6.32
C GLY A 321 -0.18 18.17 -7.02
N GLY A 322 0.02 17.99 -8.32
CA GLY A 322 0.85 18.86 -9.13
C GLY A 322 0.29 20.30 -9.20
N VAL A 323 -0.97 20.44 -9.59
CA VAL A 323 -1.63 21.76 -9.75
C VAL A 323 -1.66 22.53 -8.44
N LEU A 324 -2.12 21.91 -7.35
CA LEU A 324 -2.24 22.58 -6.06
C LEU A 324 -0.87 22.94 -5.49
N THR A 325 0.11 22.04 -5.61
CA THR A 325 1.45 22.30 -5.09
C THR A 325 2.16 23.41 -5.86
N ASP A 326 1.99 23.47 -7.16
CA ASP A 326 2.59 24.47 -8.03
C ASP A 326 1.97 25.87 -7.84
N LEU A 327 0.63 25.94 -7.83
CA LEU A 327 -0.09 27.22 -7.79
C LEU A 327 -0.29 27.79 -6.39
N LEU A 328 -0.53 26.94 -5.39
CA LEU A 328 -0.93 27.34 -4.03
C LEU A 328 0.04 26.84 -2.95
N GLY A 329 1.09 26.12 -3.34
CA GLY A 329 2.04 25.48 -2.44
C GLY A 329 1.51 24.16 -1.84
N TRP A 330 2.43 23.31 -1.36
CA TRP A 330 2.14 21.96 -0.85
C TRP A 330 1.13 21.93 0.32
N ARG A 331 1.03 23.00 1.09
CA ARG A 331 0.07 23.10 2.22
C ARG A 331 -1.38 23.03 1.75
N SER A 332 -1.68 23.48 0.55
CA SER A 332 -3.03 23.43 -0.05
C SER A 332 -3.56 22.02 -0.21
N THR A 333 -2.69 21.03 -0.39
CA THR A 333 -3.06 19.62 -0.50
C THR A 333 -3.69 19.08 0.79
N PHE A 334 -3.22 19.57 1.94
CA PHE A 334 -3.81 19.23 3.24
C PHE A 334 -5.15 19.94 3.46
N TRP A 335 -5.27 21.19 3.02
CA TRP A 335 -6.54 21.92 3.10
C TRP A 335 -7.62 21.31 2.22
N LEU A 336 -7.27 20.74 1.09
CA LEU A 336 -8.21 19.95 0.26
C LEU A 336 -8.81 18.78 1.06
N ASN A 337 -7.99 18.07 1.84
CA ASN A 337 -8.45 16.99 2.70
C ASN A 337 -9.36 17.49 3.83
N VAL A 338 -9.10 18.65 4.40
CA VAL A 338 -9.98 19.28 5.40
C VAL A 338 -11.37 19.53 4.81
N ILE A 339 -11.41 20.17 3.63
CA ILE A 339 -12.66 20.49 2.94
C ILE A 339 -13.40 19.19 2.57
N GLY A 340 -12.69 18.21 2.01
CA GLY A 340 -13.25 16.91 1.63
C GLY A 340 -13.82 16.15 2.83
N ALA A 341 -13.07 16.06 3.93
CA ALA A 341 -13.51 15.37 5.14
C ALA A 341 -14.75 16.06 5.76
N LEU A 342 -14.77 17.39 5.82
CA LEU A 342 -15.92 18.16 6.32
C LEU A 342 -17.17 17.95 5.45
N LEU A 343 -17.01 18.04 4.12
CA LEU A 343 -18.10 17.83 3.18
C LEU A 343 -18.70 16.42 3.32
N LEU A 344 -17.82 15.39 3.36
CA LEU A 344 -18.24 14.00 3.52
C LEU A 344 -18.89 13.77 4.88
N ALA A 345 -18.40 14.39 5.96
CA ALA A 345 -19.02 14.31 7.28
C ALA A 345 -20.41 14.94 7.29
N VAL A 346 -20.59 16.12 6.69
CA VAL A 346 -21.90 16.78 6.59
C VAL A 346 -22.89 15.93 5.75
N LEU A 347 -22.42 15.36 4.63
CA LEU A 347 -23.23 14.46 3.81
C LEU A 347 -23.58 13.17 4.56
N ALA A 348 -22.65 12.62 5.33
CA ALA A 348 -22.90 11.43 6.15
C ALA A 348 -23.96 11.67 7.23
N LEU A 349 -23.95 12.86 7.85
CA LEU A 349 -24.98 13.23 8.83
C LEU A 349 -26.38 13.30 8.22
N ARG A 350 -26.49 13.63 6.92
CA ARG A 350 -27.76 13.77 6.20
C ARG A 350 -28.24 12.49 5.50
N LEU A 351 -27.31 11.62 5.07
CA LEU A 351 -27.61 10.49 4.20
C LEU A 351 -27.57 9.14 4.91
N LEU A 352 -26.80 9.01 6.00
CA LEU A 352 -26.69 7.77 6.74
C LEU A 352 -27.67 7.79 7.92
N ASP A 353 -28.60 6.85 7.89
CA ASP A 353 -29.55 6.63 8.99
C ASP A 353 -28.85 6.02 10.19
N GLY A 354 -29.58 5.93 11.32
CA GLY A 354 -29.12 5.63 12.65
C GLY A 354 -28.08 4.51 12.78
N ASN A 355 -27.45 4.47 13.91
CA ASN A 355 -26.29 3.63 14.23
C ASN A 355 -26.69 2.15 14.29
N THR A 356 -26.36 1.36 13.28
CA THR A 356 -26.47 -0.10 13.34
C THR A 356 -25.28 -0.65 14.11
N ARG A 357 -25.55 -1.34 15.21
CA ARG A 357 -24.54 -2.09 15.98
C ARG A 357 -24.66 -3.55 15.59
N SER A 358 -23.55 -4.21 15.36
CA SER A 358 -23.52 -5.66 15.26
C SER A 358 -23.74 -6.25 16.67
N ALA A 359 -24.55 -7.31 16.75
CA ALA A 359 -24.84 -7.97 18.03
C ALA A 359 -23.68 -8.86 18.52
N GLU A 360 -22.60 -8.95 17.78
CA GLU A 360 -21.47 -9.82 18.12
C GLU A 360 -20.71 -9.28 19.33
N ARG A 361 -20.69 -10.08 20.37
CA ARG A 361 -19.97 -9.86 21.64
C ARG A 361 -18.60 -10.53 21.55
N GLY A 362 -17.54 -9.74 21.51
CA GLY A 362 -16.18 -10.21 21.62
C GLY A 362 -15.23 -9.26 20.86
N PHE A 363 -14.37 -8.58 21.59
CA PHE A 363 -13.43 -7.62 21.04
C PHE A 363 -12.00 -7.98 21.45
N ASP A 364 -11.19 -8.36 20.48
CA ASP A 364 -9.78 -8.60 20.68
C ASP A 364 -8.97 -7.31 20.53
N ILE A 365 -9.03 -6.46 21.59
CA ILE A 365 -8.19 -5.25 21.65
C ILE A 365 -6.71 -5.64 21.72
N GLY A 366 -6.40 -6.72 22.46
CA GLY A 366 -5.03 -7.17 22.66
C GLY A 366 -4.38 -7.59 21.34
N GLY A 367 -5.09 -8.39 20.53
CA GLY A 367 -4.63 -8.78 19.20
C GLY A 367 -4.46 -7.60 18.26
N ALA A 368 -5.45 -6.70 18.20
CA ALA A 368 -5.36 -5.51 17.34
C ALA A 368 -4.18 -4.60 17.71
N LEU A 369 -3.98 -4.32 19.00
CA LEU A 369 -2.88 -3.48 19.47
C LEU A 369 -1.52 -4.13 19.23
N THR A 370 -1.38 -5.41 19.53
CA THR A 370 -0.10 -6.13 19.35
C THR A 370 0.26 -6.28 17.87
N ALA A 371 -0.71 -6.56 17.00
CA ALA A 371 -0.50 -6.59 15.56
C ALA A 371 -0.06 -5.21 15.01
N THR A 372 -0.82 -4.16 15.36
CA THR A 372 -0.53 -2.79 14.90
C THR A 372 0.81 -2.29 15.39
N ALA A 373 1.10 -2.43 16.70
CA ALA A 373 2.35 -2.00 17.28
C ALA A 373 3.54 -2.81 16.75
N GLY A 374 3.37 -4.15 16.60
CA GLY A 374 4.40 -5.03 16.06
C GLY A 374 4.79 -4.69 14.63
N LEU A 375 3.79 -4.54 13.76
CA LEU A 375 4.01 -4.12 12.36
C LEU A 375 4.55 -2.69 12.27
N GLY A 376 4.03 -1.78 13.10
CA GLY A 376 4.51 -0.41 13.19
C GLY A 376 5.97 -0.32 13.60
N LEU A 377 6.41 -1.12 14.60
CA LEU A 377 7.82 -1.16 15.02
C LEU A 377 8.73 -1.74 13.94
N ILE A 378 8.30 -2.78 13.22
CA ILE A 378 9.09 -3.32 12.10
C ILE A 378 9.26 -2.25 11.02
N ALA A 379 8.18 -1.56 10.64
CA ALA A 379 8.24 -0.48 9.67
C ALA A 379 9.12 0.69 10.16
N TYR A 380 8.98 1.08 11.44
CA TYR A 380 9.84 2.08 12.08
C TYR A 380 11.31 1.67 12.05
N GLY A 381 11.60 0.40 12.39
CA GLY A 381 12.94 -0.15 12.35
C GLY A 381 13.55 -0.12 10.94
N LEU A 382 12.76 -0.47 9.92
CA LEU A 382 13.22 -0.45 8.53
C LEU A 382 13.57 0.96 8.03
N VAL A 383 12.70 1.93 8.29
CA VAL A 383 12.96 3.33 7.89
C VAL A 383 14.13 3.91 8.70
N GLY A 384 14.17 3.65 10.02
CA GLY A 384 15.23 4.13 10.89
C GLY A 384 16.59 3.44 10.68
N ALA A 385 16.61 2.22 10.11
CA ALA A 385 17.85 1.49 9.83
C ALA A 385 18.75 2.19 8.80
N VAL A 386 18.16 3.01 7.93
CA VAL A 386 18.90 3.82 6.94
C VAL A 386 19.83 4.83 7.63
N GLU A 387 19.32 5.47 8.68
CA GLU A 387 20.06 6.49 9.44
C GLU A 387 20.92 5.89 10.55
N ALA A 388 20.36 4.93 11.31
CA ALA A 388 21.01 4.35 12.48
C ALA A 388 21.98 3.21 12.15
N GLY A 389 21.96 2.69 10.92
CA GLY A 389 22.69 1.48 10.50
C GLY A 389 21.89 0.19 10.77
N TRP A 390 21.99 -0.75 9.84
CA TRP A 390 21.27 -2.03 9.87
C TRP A 390 21.65 -2.94 11.04
N THR A 391 22.90 -2.86 11.50
CA THR A 391 23.47 -3.68 12.59
C THR A 391 23.48 -2.95 13.93
N SER A 392 22.95 -1.73 14.02
CA SER A 392 22.94 -0.97 15.26
C SER A 392 22.07 -1.64 16.31
N ALA A 393 22.44 -1.56 17.59
CA ALA A 393 21.67 -2.10 18.71
C ALA A 393 20.24 -1.52 18.75
N ARG A 394 20.08 -0.25 18.33
CA ARG A 394 18.76 0.39 18.23
C ARG A 394 17.89 -0.30 17.18
N THR A 395 18.41 -0.50 15.97
CA THR A 395 17.67 -1.15 14.87
C THR A 395 17.30 -2.59 15.22
N LEU A 396 18.26 -3.36 15.72
CA LEU A 396 18.04 -4.75 16.11
C LEU A 396 17.06 -4.86 17.29
N GLY A 397 17.15 -3.95 18.27
CA GLY A 397 16.21 -3.88 19.39
C GLY A 397 14.78 -3.57 18.95
N VAL A 398 14.60 -2.64 18.03
CA VAL A 398 13.28 -2.32 17.46
C VAL A 398 12.71 -3.50 16.67
N PHE A 399 13.50 -4.19 15.86
CA PHE A 399 13.05 -5.39 15.16
C PHE A 399 12.69 -6.52 16.14
N ALA A 400 13.52 -6.75 17.17
CA ALA A 400 13.23 -7.75 18.18
C ALA A 400 11.92 -7.44 18.91
N ALA A 401 11.70 -6.19 19.29
CA ALA A 401 10.45 -5.76 19.94
C ALA A 401 9.24 -5.92 19.00
N GLY A 402 9.37 -5.55 17.74
CA GLY A 402 8.32 -5.72 16.72
C GLY A 402 7.97 -7.20 16.50
N LEU A 403 8.98 -8.06 16.35
CA LEU A 403 8.80 -9.50 16.22
C LEU A 403 8.20 -10.14 17.48
N ALA A 404 8.61 -9.69 18.67
CA ALA A 404 8.03 -10.15 19.93
C ALA A 404 6.54 -9.81 20.05
N LEU A 405 6.14 -8.60 19.62
CA LEU A 405 4.73 -8.22 19.60
C LEU A 405 3.92 -9.03 18.57
N LEU A 406 4.49 -9.32 17.38
CA LEU A 406 3.83 -10.18 16.40
C LEU A 406 3.73 -11.63 16.89
N ALA A 407 4.73 -12.12 17.62
CA ALA A 407 4.66 -13.42 18.28
C ALA A 407 3.59 -13.43 19.38
N ALA A 408 3.52 -12.37 20.18
CA ALA A 408 2.46 -12.19 21.18
C ALA A 408 1.07 -12.15 20.52
N PHE A 409 0.90 -11.42 19.42
CA PHE A 409 -0.31 -11.44 18.59
C PHE A 409 -0.68 -12.89 18.19
N ALA A 410 0.27 -13.62 17.59
CA ALA A 410 0.01 -14.99 17.14
C ALA A 410 -0.35 -15.96 18.30
N VAL A 411 0.14 -15.71 19.51
CA VAL A 411 -0.22 -16.47 20.72
C VAL A 411 -1.60 -16.08 21.23
N LEU A 412 -1.91 -14.77 21.27
CA LEU A 412 -3.22 -14.25 21.69
C LEU A 412 -4.32 -14.78 20.78
N GLU A 413 -4.15 -14.70 19.45
CA GLU A 413 -5.10 -15.21 18.45
C GLU A 413 -5.43 -16.71 18.62
N LYS A 414 -4.51 -17.50 19.13
CA LYS A 414 -4.74 -18.93 19.43
C LYS A 414 -5.52 -19.17 20.71
N ARG A 415 -5.54 -18.20 21.63
CA ARG A 415 -6.13 -18.35 22.98
C ARG A 415 -7.48 -17.67 23.12
N ILE A 416 -7.81 -16.73 22.25
CA ILE A 416 -9.04 -15.94 22.30
C ILE A 416 -10.18 -16.67 21.58
N ALA A 417 -11.37 -16.67 22.19
CA ALA A 417 -12.55 -17.32 21.64
C ALA A 417 -13.04 -16.70 20.31
N HIS A 418 -12.82 -15.39 20.15
CA HIS A 418 -13.21 -14.64 18.95
C HIS A 418 -12.00 -13.90 18.37
N PRO A 419 -11.07 -14.61 17.67
CA PRO A 419 -9.87 -14.00 17.13
C PRO A 419 -10.18 -13.00 16.02
N LEU A 420 -9.34 -11.95 15.91
CA LEU A 420 -9.40 -10.97 14.80
C LEU A 420 -9.20 -11.65 13.45
N VAL A 421 -8.23 -12.56 13.41
CA VAL A 421 -7.89 -13.34 12.23
C VAL A 421 -7.88 -14.82 12.58
N PRO A 422 -8.97 -15.56 12.34
CA PRO A 422 -9.02 -16.98 12.64
C PRO A 422 -7.82 -17.70 12.00
N PRO A 423 -7.06 -18.51 12.77
CA PRO A 423 -5.88 -19.22 12.26
C PRO A 423 -6.20 -20.12 11.06
N ALA A 424 -7.44 -20.61 10.97
CA ALA A 424 -7.93 -21.39 9.83
C ALA A 424 -7.91 -20.60 8.52
N VAL A 425 -8.23 -19.30 8.57
CA VAL A 425 -8.22 -18.39 7.41
C VAL A 425 -6.78 -18.17 6.93
N LEU A 426 -5.84 -17.94 7.88
CA LEU A 426 -4.41 -17.78 7.54
C LEU A 426 -3.75 -19.07 7.02
N ARG A 427 -4.33 -20.24 7.27
CA ARG A 427 -3.81 -21.51 6.74
C ARG A 427 -4.19 -21.76 5.29
N ARG A 428 -5.14 -21.01 4.71
CA ARG A 428 -5.55 -21.17 3.31
C ARG A 428 -4.41 -20.75 2.38
N PRO A 429 -3.90 -21.64 1.52
CA PRO A 429 -2.72 -21.38 0.70
C PRO A 429 -2.96 -20.27 -0.33
N THR A 430 -4.16 -20.20 -0.90
CA THR A 430 -4.54 -19.18 -1.90
C THR A 430 -4.54 -17.78 -1.26
N LEU A 431 -5.14 -17.63 -0.07
CA LEU A 431 -5.17 -16.35 0.63
C LEU A 431 -3.76 -15.89 1.05
N ARG A 432 -2.93 -16.81 1.59
CA ARG A 432 -1.54 -16.47 1.94
C ARG A 432 -0.74 -16.00 0.73
N LEU A 433 -0.88 -16.72 -0.38
CA LEU A 433 -0.19 -16.38 -1.61
C LEU A 433 -0.69 -15.05 -2.18
N ALA A 434 -2.01 -14.81 -2.17
CA ALA A 434 -2.59 -13.54 -2.60
C ALA A 434 -2.10 -12.36 -1.76
N ASN A 435 -2.02 -12.51 -0.42
CA ASN A 435 -1.46 -11.48 0.47
C ASN A 435 0.03 -11.23 0.21
N CYS A 436 0.83 -12.29 0.00
CA CYS A 436 2.25 -12.17 -0.34
C CYS A 436 2.43 -11.44 -1.69
N LEU A 437 1.69 -11.84 -2.72
CA LEU A 437 1.72 -11.22 -4.04
C LEU A 437 1.30 -9.75 -3.98
N SER A 438 0.27 -9.44 -3.19
CA SER A 438 -0.20 -8.07 -3.01
C SER A 438 0.82 -7.20 -2.27
N ALA A 439 1.50 -7.74 -1.26
CA ALA A 439 2.60 -7.05 -0.57
C ALA A 439 3.76 -6.77 -1.53
N LEU A 440 4.22 -7.77 -2.30
CA LEU A 440 5.29 -7.60 -3.29
C LEU A 440 4.92 -6.59 -4.39
N ALA A 441 3.66 -6.60 -4.85
CA ALA A 441 3.17 -5.59 -5.78
C ALA A 441 3.31 -4.17 -5.23
N GLN A 442 2.90 -3.98 -3.99
CA GLN A 442 2.96 -2.66 -3.35
C GLN A 442 4.37 -2.26 -2.94
N MET A 443 5.25 -3.23 -2.61
CA MET A 443 6.69 -2.96 -2.44
C MET A 443 7.33 -2.40 -3.71
N THR A 444 6.73 -2.65 -4.86
CA THR A 444 7.21 -2.19 -6.17
C THR A 444 6.53 -0.87 -6.58
N LEU A 445 5.19 -0.86 -6.54
CA LEU A 445 4.37 0.22 -7.13
C LEU A 445 4.44 1.52 -6.33
N PHE A 446 4.29 1.47 -5.02
CA PHE A 446 4.24 2.69 -4.22
C PHE A 446 5.57 3.46 -4.25
N PRO A 447 6.73 2.81 -4.04
CA PRO A 447 8.01 3.50 -4.15
C PRO A 447 8.31 3.99 -5.57
N MET A 448 7.82 3.31 -6.60
CA MET A 448 7.98 3.74 -7.99
C MET A 448 7.38 5.14 -8.20
N PHE A 449 6.14 5.37 -7.74
CA PHE A 449 5.53 6.70 -7.82
C PHE A 449 6.35 7.76 -7.11
N PHE A 450 6.87 7.44 -5.93
CA PHE A 450 7.73 8.32 -5.14
C PHE A 450 9.05 8.65 -5.87
N LEU A 451 9.77 7.63 -6.35
CA LEU A 451 11.07 7.79 -7.01
C LEU A 451 10.94 8.51 -8.36
N VAL A 452 9.89 8.21 -9.13
CA VAL A 452 9.61 8.93 -10.40
C VAL A 452 9.32 10.40 -10.15
N SER A 453 8.53 10.71 -9.10
CA SER A 453 8.27 12.10 -8.71
C SER A 453 9.54 12.85 -8.31
N LEU A 454 10.43 12.20 -7.54
CA LEU A 454 11.74 12.75 -7.18
C LEU A 454 12.63 12.94 -8.42
N TYR A 455 12.70 11.96 -9.31
CA TYR A 455 13.48 12.04 -10.54
C TYR A 455 13.03 13.20 -11.43
N LEU A 456 11.72 13.33 -11.67
CA LEU A 456 11.19 14.42 -12.49
C LEU A 456 11.46 15.80 -11.90
N GLN A 457 11.40 15.95 -10.57
CA GLN A 457 11.50 17.25 -9.91
C GLN A 457 12.92 17.60 -9.46
N ARG A 458 13.81 16.62 -9.16
CA ARG A 458 15.18 16.88 -8.69
C ARG A 458 16.24 16.71 -9.77
N VAL A 459 16.07 15.69 -10.63
CA VAL A 459 17.05 15.40 -11.70
C VAL A 459 16.72 16.16 -12.97
N LEU A 460 15.43 16.14 -13.38
CA LEU A 460 15.00 16.85 -14.60
C LEU A 460 14.52 18.29 -14.32
N ASP A 461 14.62 18.76 -13.07
CA ASP A 461 14.26 20.12 -12.60
C ASP A 461 12.86 20.58 -13.06
N GLN A 462 11.91 19.62 -13.11
CA GLN A 462 10.54 19.91 -13.49
C GLN A 462 9.76 20.52 -12.33
N THR A 463 8.81 21.42 -12.64
CA THR A 463 7.90 21.93 -11.62
C THR A 463 6.99 20.83 -11.07
N PRO A 464 6.39 21.00 -9.88
CA PRO A 464 5.44 20.03 -9.33
C PRO A 464 4.29 19.70 -10.27
N LEU A 465 3.82 20.68 -11.05
CA LEU A 465 2.79 20.51 -12.06
C LEU A 465 3.22 19.50 -13.13
N TYR A 466 4.41 19.69 -13.71
CA TYR A 466 4.95 18.76 -14.71
C TYR A 466 5.29 17.40 -14.10
N GLY A 467 5.74 17.36 -12.83
CA GLY A 467 5.92 16.13 -12.09
C GLY A 467 4.63 15.32 -11.94
N GLY A 468 3.52 15.99 -11.63
CA GLY A 468 2.18 15.37 -11.56
C GLY A 468 1.65 14.96 -12.95
N LEU A 469 1.77 15.85 -13.95
CA LEU A 469 1.37 15.55 -15.33
C LEU A 469 2.19 14.41 -15.94
N GLY A 470 3.46 14.24 -15.54
CA GLY A 470 4.31 13.14 -15.96
C GLY A 470 3.80 11.76 -15.53
N LEU A 471 2.98 11.69 -14.49
CA LEU A 471 2.32 10.44 -14.06
C LEU A 471 0.93 10.25 -14.69
N LEU A 472 0.41 11.25 -15.41
CA LEU A 472 -0.91 11.20 -16.05
C LEU A 472 -1.02 10.11 -17.13
N PRO A 473 -0.04 9.91 -18.05
CA PRO A 473 -0.12 8.84 -19.05
C PRO A 473 -0.29 7.45 -18.43
N LEU A 474 0.47 7.14 -17.36
CA LEU A 474 0.30 5.91 -16.58
C LEU A 474 -1.13 5.79 -16.07
N SER A 475 -1.63 6.85 -15.45
CA SER A 475 -2.97 6.89 -14.85
C SER A 475 -4.09 6.73 -15.88
N LEU A 476 -3.95 7.30 -17.07
CA LEU A 476 -4.90 7.13 -18.18
C LEU A 476 -4.96 5.68 -18.66
N VAL A 477 -3.80 5.01 -18.76
CA VAL A 477 -3.75 3.59 -19.10
C VAL A 477 -4.41 2.73 -18.01
N VAL A 478 -4.22 3.05 -16.73
CA VAL A 478 -4.91 2.37 -15.61
C VAL A 478 -6.43 2.46 -15.81
N VAL A 479 -6.97 3.65 -16.07
CA VAL A 479 -8.41 3.85 -16.29
C VAL A 479 -8.90 3.07 -17.51
N ALA A 480 -8.13 3.03 -18.59
CA ALA A 480 -8.49 2.31 -19.80
C ALA A 480 -8.45 0.78 -19.62
N VAL A 481 -7.48 0.24 -18.88
CA VAL A 481 -7.26 -1.20 -18.72
C VAL A 481 -8.09 -1.79 -17.59
N ALA A 482 -8.38 -1.05 -16.52
CA ALA A 482 -9.11 -1.55 -15.35
C ALA A 482 -10.45 -2.24 -15.71
N PRO A 483 -11.33 -1.69 -16.57
CA PRO A 483 -12.57 -2.36 -16.98
C PRO A 483 -12.34 -3.63 -17.81
N GLN A 484 -11.18 -3.74 -18.47
CA GLN A 484 -10.83 -4.89 -19.31
C GLN A 484 -10.33 -6.07 -18.48
N THR A 485 -9.82 -5.82 -17.26
CA THR A 485 -9.24 -6.86 -16.40
C THR A 485 -10.24 -7.97 -16.11
N GLY A 486 -11.49 -7.63 -15.82
CA GLY A 486 -12.55 -8.64 -15.60
C GLY A 486 -12.80 -9.53 -16.83
N ARG A 487 -12.83 -8.92 -18.03
CA ARG A 487 -12.97 -9.66 -19.29
C ARG A 487 -11.77 -10.57 -19.55
N LEU A 488 -10.57 -10.10 -19.20
CA LEU A 488 -9.34 -10.86 -19.38
C LEU A 488 -9.29 -12.06 -18.42
N ILE A 489 -9.70 -11.88 -17.15
CA ILE A 489 -9.87 -12.98 -16.19
C ILE A 489 -10.84 -14.03 -16.72
N HIS A 490 -11.95 -13.58 -17.33
CA HIS A 490 -12.93 -14.51 -17.90
C HIS A 490 -12.39 -15.29 -19.11
N ARG A 491 -11.54 -14.67 -19.95
CA ARG A 491 -10.99 -15.29 -21.18
C ARG A 491 -9.76 -16.15 -20.92
N LEU A 492 -8.81 -15.67 -20.13
CA LEU A 492 -7.52 -16.31 -19.89
C LEU A 492 -7.47 -17.10 -18.58
N GLY A 493 -8.43 -16.86 -17.69
CA GLY A 493 -8.41 -17.34 -16.32
C GLY A 493 -7.62 -16.42 -15.38
N LEU A 494 -7.89 -16.55 -14.07
CA LEU A 494 -7.31 -15.69 -13.03
C LEU A 494 -5.78 -15.79 -12.97
N ARG A 495 -5.24 -17.01 -13.01
CA ARG A 495 -3.79 -17.26 -12.92
C ARG A 495 -3.02 -16.62 -14.08
N ALA A 496 -3.47 -16.85 -15.34
CA ALA A 496 -2.78 -16.33 -16.52
C ALA A 496 -2.82 -14.77 -16.55
N THR A 497 -3.99 -14.18 -16.21
CA THR A 497 -4.13 -12.72 -16.12
C THR A 497 -3.24 -12.13 -15.03
N MET A 498 -3.14 -12.79 -13.87
CA MET A 498 -2.26 -12.39 -12.77
C MET A 498 -0.78 -12.48 -13.19
N THR A 499 -0.37 -13.58 -13.80
CA THR A 499 1.00 -13.76 -14.31
C THR A 499 1.35 -12.68 -15.34
N LEU A 500 0.43 -12.39 -16.28
CA LEU A 500 0.61 -11.32 -17.25
C LEU A 500 0.80 -9.97 -16.55
N GLY A 501 -0.03 -9.65 -15.55
CA GLY A 501 0.08 -8.40 -14.78
C GLY A 501 1.44 -8.25 -14.10
N PHE A 502 1.92 -9.28 -13.40
CA PHE A 502 3.23 -9.25 -12.74
C PHE A 502 4.41 -9.26 -13.72
N THR A 503 4.27 -9.91 -14.88
CA THR A 503 5.29 -9.88 -15.94
C THR A 503 5.40 -8.49 -16.56
N LEU A 504 4.25 -7.82 -16.82
CA LEU A 504 4.24 -6.43 -17.27
C LEU A 504 4.81 -5.48 -16.20
N LEU A 505 4.51 -5.72 -14.92
CA LEU A 505 5.07 -4.95 -13.81
C LEU A 505 6.60 -5.09 -13.78
N PHE A 506 7.11 -6.31 -13.87
CA PHE A 506 8.55 -6.57 -13.97
C PHE A 506 9.17 -5.87 -15.17
N ALA A 507 8.61 -6.06 -16.37
CA ALA A 507 9.13 -5.47 -17.60
C ALA A 507 9.13 -3.94 -17.56
N GLY A 508 8.04 -3.34 -17.06
CA GLY A 508 7.91 -1.88 -16.90
C GLY A 508 8.90 -1.32 -15.90
N MET A 509 9.09 -1.96 -14.74
CA MET A 509 10.06 -1.54 -13.72
C MET A 509 11.51 -1.70 -14.20
N LEU A 510 11.82 -2.80 -14.87
CA LEU A 510 13.15 -3.03 -15.46
C LEU A 510 13.44 -1.98 -16.52
N TRP A 511 12.49 -1.74 -17.44
CA TRP A 511 12.64 -0.73 -18.47
C TRP A 511 12.82 0.66 -17.87
N LEU A 512 11.98 1.05 -16.91
CA LEU A 512 12.12 2.33 -16.22
C LEU A 512 13.50 2.47 -15.55
N GLY A 513 13.95 1.46 -14.80
CA GLY A 513 15.26 1.47 -14.16
C GLY A 513 16.44 1.58 -15.13
N LEU A 514 16.32 0.99 -16.31
CA LEU A 514 17.36 1.08 -17.35
C LEU A 514 17.33 2.40 -18.13
N ALA A 515 16.13 2.96 -18.36
CA ALA A 515 15.91 4.14 -19.18
C ALA A 515 16.25 5.48 -18.50
N LEU A 516 16.26 5.55 -17.15
CA LEU A 516 16.60 6.79 -16.46
C LEU A 516 18.02 7.26 -16.86
N ALA A 517 18.18 8.55 -17.07
CA ALA A 517 19.47 9.19 -17.39
C ALA A 517 19.49 10.59 -16.77
N ALA A 518 20.67 11.07 -16.35
CA ALA A 518 20.83 12.41 -15.78
C ALA A 518 20.47 13.51 -16.79
N GLU A 519 20.79 13.29 -18.06
CA GLU A 519 20.45 14.17 -19.19
C GLU A 519 19.22 13.66 -19.96
N GLY A 520 18.40 12.80 -19.34
CA GLY A 520 17.21 12.24 -19.94
C GLY A 520 16.09 13.26 -20.10
N THR A 521 15.08 12.88 -20.88
CA THR A 521 13.83 13.64 -20.99
C THR A 521 12.68 12.78 -20.47
N PHE A 522 11.56 13.41 -20.14
CA PHE A 522 10.35 12.67 -19.79
C PHE A 522 9.96 11.65 -20.86
N LEU A 523 10.04 12.03 -22.14
CA LEU A 523 9.65 11.19 -23.27
C LEU A 523 10.55 9.95 -23.40
N SER A 524 11.87 10.11 -23.23
CA SER A 524 12.83 9.02 -23.42
C SER A 524 12.92 8.09 -22.21
N ALA A 525 12.79 8.64 -20.99
CA ALA A 525 13.06 7.87 -19.77
C ALA A 525 11.80 7.35 -19.09
N VAL A 526 10.69 8.10 -19.09
CA VAL A 526 9.52 7.82 -18.24
C VAL A 526 8.29 7.42 -19.03
N LEU A 527 7.99 8.06 -20.16
CA LEU A 527 6.71 7.88 -20.86
C LEU A 527 6.44 6.42 -21.25
N ALA A 528 7.35 5.81 -22.00
CA ALA A 528 7.12 4.45 -22.53
C ALA A 528 7.03 3.39 -21.42
N PRO A 529 7.94 3.33 -20.41
CA PRO A 529 7.78 2.44 -19.28
C PRO A 529 6.50 2.68 -18.48
N SER A 530 6.07 3.95 -18.33
CA SER A 530 4.86 4.28 -17.57
C SER A 530 3.58 3.75 -18.21
N LEU A 531 3.52 3.64 -19.54
CA LEU A 531 2.38 3.02 -20.25
C LEU A 531 2.30 1.50 -19.92
N VAL A 532 3.43 0.81 -19.88
CA VAL A 532 3.50 -0.61 -19.51
C VAL A 532 3.10 -0.81 -18.05
N LEU A 533 3.59 0.03 -17.14
CA LEU A 533 3.25 0.02 -15.71
C LEU A 533 1.77 0.34 -15.49
N GLY A 534 1.21 1.28 -16.27
CA GLY A 534 -0.21 1.60 -16.24
C GLY A 534 -1.11 0.43 -16.64
N ALA A 535 -0.67 -0.41 -17.58
CA ALA A 535 -1.38 -1.63 -17.94
C ALA A 535 -1.22 -2.73 -16.87
N ALA A 536 -0.04 -2.85 -16.26
CA ALA A 536 0.25 -3.83 -15.23
C ALA A 536 -0.59 -3.63 -13.96
N LEU A 537 -0.73 -2.38 -13.51
CA LEU A 537 -1.30 -2.02 -12.21
C LEU A 537 -2.72 -2.57 -12.00
N PRO A 538 -3.72 -2.34 -12.86
CA PRO A 538 -5.05 -2.89 -12.67
C PRO A 538 -5.08 -4.42 -12.76
N LEU A 539 -4.24 -5.03 -13.64
CA LEU A 539 -4.16 -6.48 -13.74
C LEU A 539 -3.68 -7.10 -12.41
N VAL A 540 -2.64 -6.53 -11.80
CA VAL A 540 -2.11 -6.99 -10.52
C VAL A 540 -3.12 -6.75 -9.38
N MET A 541 -3.64 -5.53 -9.25
CA MET A 541 -4.52 -5.17 -8.14
C MET A 541 -5.84 -5.96 -8.15
N VAL A 542 -6.50 -6.06 -9.29
CA VAL A 542 -7.77 -6.76 -9.39
C VAL A 542 -7.59 -8.27 -9.19
N THR A 543 -6.58 -8.87 -9.84
CA THR A 543 -6.39 -10.32 -9.75
C THR A 543 -5.96 -10.79 -8.36
N THR A 544 -5.14 -10.01 -7.63
CA THR A 544 -4.77 -10.34 -6.24
C THR A 544 -5.96 -10.23 -5.30
N ASN A 545 -6.81 -9.22 -5.46
CA ASN A 545 -8.05 -9.10 -4.69
C ASN A 545 -9.04 -10.25 -4.97
N VAL A 546 -9.22 -10.62 -6.25
CA VAL A 546 -10.06 -11.76 -6.63
C VAL A 546 -9.49 -13.06 -6.06
N ALA A 547 -8.17 -13.28 -6.13
CA ALA A 547 -7.53 -14.45 -5.57
C ALA A 547 -7.69 -14.55 -4.05
N ALA A 548 -7.60 -13.42 -3.33
CA ALA A 548 -7.76 -13.38 -1.87
C ALA A 548 -9.16 -13.79 -1.42
N THR A 549 -10.19 -13.46 -2.22
CA THR A 549 -11.59 -13.73 -1.89
C THR A 549 -12.12 -15.03 -2.50
N ALA A 550 -11.34 -15.70 -3.38
CA ALA A 550 -11.78 -16.89 -4.12
C ALA A 550 -12.16 -18.07 -3.20
N ASP A 551 -11.43 -18.25 -2.07
CA ASP A 551 -11.65 -19.33 -1.11
C ASP A 551 -12.37 -18.83 0.17
N ALA A 552 -12.88 -17.60 0.18
CA ALA A 552 -13.54 -17.04 1.35
C ALA A 552 -14.90 -17.71 1.57
N ALA A 553 -15.17 -18.17 2.80
CA ALA A 553 -16.47 -18.67 3.16
C ALA A 553 -17.52 -17.52 3.19
N PRO A 554 -18.81 -17.83 3.09
CA PRO A 554 -19.85 -16.84 3.31
C PRO A 554 -19.65 -16.11 4.65
N GLY A 555 -19.54 -14.77 4.60
CA GLY A 555 -19.25 -13.93 5.77
C GLY A 555 -17.78 -13.61 6.02
N GLU A 556 -16.82 -14.31 5.41
CA GLU A 556 -15.37 -14.06 5.58
C GLU A 556 -14.75 -13.11 4.53
N THR A 557 -15.52 -12.73 3.52
CA THR A 557 -15.06 -11.85 2.42
C THR A 557 -14.53 -10.52 2.93
N GLY A 558 -15.17 -9.95 3.97
CA GLY A 558 -14.72 -8.71 4.62
C GLY A 558 -13.35 -8.86 5.27
N LEU A 559 -13.13 -9.98 5.99
CA LEU A 559 -11.84 -10.29 6.63
C LEU A 559 -10.73 -10.50 5.58
N ALA A 560 -11.00 -11.26 4.51
CA ALA A 560 -10.05 -11.48 3.42
C ALA A 560 -9.66 -10.16 2.75
N SER A 561 -10.64 -9.28 2.51
CA SER A 561 -10.40 -7.93 1.96
C SER A 561 -9.63 -7.04 2.92
N GLY A 562 -9.88 -7.11 4.22
CA GLY A 562 -9.12 -6.40 5.25
C GLY A 562 -7.66 -6.85 5.29
N LEU A 563 -7.42 -8.16 5.26
CA LEU A 563 -6.06 -8.74 5.26
C LEU A 563 -5.26 -8.32 4.02
N ILE A 564 -5.86 -8.34 2.82
CA ILE A 564 -5.15 -7.94 1.62
C ILE A 564 -4.82 -6.45 1.63
N ASN A 565 -5.74 -5.60 2.10
CA ASN A 565 -5.46 -4.17 2.29
C ASN A 565 -4.32 -3.93 3.28
N THR A 566 -4.32 -4.63 4.41
CA THR A 566 -3.23 -4.56 5.39
C THR A 566 -1.91 -4.98 4.75
N SER A 567 -1.88 -6.10 4.00
CA SER A 567 -0.69 -6.55 3.28
C SER A 567 -0.20 -5.53 2.24
N GLN A 568 -1.12 -4.85 1.55
CA GLN A 568 -0.79 -3.76 0.62
C GLN A 568 -0.10 -2.60 1.33
N GLN A 569 -0.64 -2.14 2.45
CA GLN A 569 -0.07 -1.00 3.18
C GLN A 569 1.31 -1.31 3.74
N PHE A 570 1.48 -2.50 4.34
CA PHE A 570 2.80 -2.91 4.82
C PHE A 570 3.78 -3.16 3.66
N GLY A 571 3.31 -3.70 2.53
CA GLY A 571 4.10 -3.78 1.31
C GLY A 571 4.60 -2.41 0.87
N SER A 572 3.73 -1.39 0.86
CA SER A 572 4.10 0.00 0.52
C SER A 572 5.18 0.56 1.46
N VAL A 573 5.00 0.39 2.78
CA VAL A 573 5.96 0.86 3.80
C VAL A 573 7.32 0.17 3.63
N LEU A 574 7.31 -1.17 3.55
CA LEU A 574 8.54 -1.97 3.41
C LEU A 574 9.26 -1.62 2.09
N GLY A 575 8.50 -1.55 1.01
CA GLY A 575 9.04 -1.21 -0.31
C GLY A 575 9.67 0.18 -0.33
N LEU A 576 8.98 1.19 0.20
CA LEU A 576 9.50 2.55 0.25
C LEU A 576 10.77 2.62 1.11
N ALA A 577 10.78 2.01 2.30
CA ALA A 577 11.94 1.97 3.17
C ALA A 577 13.14 1.30 2.48
N VAL A 578 12.94 0.13 1.85
CA VAL A 578 14.02 -0.60 1.17
C VAL A 578 14.52 0.14 -0.06
N LEU A 579 13.62 0.62 -0.92
CA LEU A 579 14.03 1.26 -2.18
C LEU A 579 14.71 2.61 -1.94
N VAL A 580 14.23 3.40 -0.97
CA VAL A 580 14.89 4.66 -0.56
C VAL A 580 16.26 4.38 0.05
N ALA A 581 16.39 3.33 0.88
CA ALA A 581 17.67 2.91 1.44
C ALA A 581 18.67 2.51 0.36
N VAL A 582 18.24 1.74 -0.65
CA VAL A 582 19.07 1.33 -1.78
C VAL A 582 19.49 2.55 -2.61
N ALA A 583 18.54 3.48 -2.86
CA ALA A 583 18.85 4.71 -3.58
C ALA A 583 19.91 5.53 -2.85
N ALA A 584 19.70 5.78 -1.55
CA ALA A 584 20.65 6.54 -0.72
C ALA A 584 22.01 5.87 -0.68
N ALA A 585 22.08 4.57 -0.32
CA ALA A 585 23.35 3.84 -0.24
C ALA A 585 24.12 3.83 -1.56
N ARG A 586 23.43 3.80 -2.72
CA ARG A 586 24.09 3.86 -4.02
C ARG A 586 24.59 5.26 -4.35
N THR A 587 23.84 6.30 -4.03
CA THR A 587 24.25 7.69 -4.20
C THR A 587 25.47 8.00 -3.33
N ASP A 588 25.44 7.62 -2.06
CA ASP A 588 26.52 7.84 -1.11
C ASP A 588 27.82 7.11 -1.51
N ALA A 589 27.70 5.87 -2.02
CA ALA A 589 28.83 5.07 -2.48
C ALA A 589 29.57 5.68 -3.70
N LEU A 590 28.89 6.58 -4.45
CA LEU A 590 29.52 7.32 -5.56
C LEU A 590 30.20 8.60 -5.10
N GLY A 591 30.02 9.00 -3.84
CA GLY A 591 30.71 10.11 -3.19
C GLY A 591 30.29 11.49 -3.68
N ALA A 592 29.14 11.58 -4.35
CA ALA A 592 28.78 12.79 -5.04
C ALA A 592 27.37 13.30 -4.72
N THR A 593 27.15 14.56 -5.07
CA THR A 593 25.94 15.33 -4.78
C THR A 593 25.22 15.82 -6.04
N GLY A 594 25.54 15.21 -7.20
CA GLY A 594 25.04 15.65 -8.50
C GLY A 594 23.89 14.81 -9.04
N ALA A 595 23.19 15.33 -10.06
CA ALA A 595 22.08 14.66 -10.75
C ALA A 595 22.46 13.27 -11.31
N VAL A 596 23.72 13.04 -11.66
CA VAL A 596 24.24 11.76 -12.17
C VAL A 596 24.16 10.69 -11.07
N ASP A 597 24.56 11.04 -9.85
CA ASP A 597 24.64 10.11 -8.74
C ASP A 597 23.27 9.83 -8.12
N GLU A 598 22.41 10.83 -8.03
CA GLU A 598 21.00 10.63 -7.68
C GLU A 598 20.31 9.72 -8.70
N THR A 599 20.57 9.89 -9.99
CA THR A 599 20.06 9.02 -11.05
C THR A 599 20.52 7.58 -10.88
N ALA A 600 21.81 7.36 -10.56
CA ALA A 600 22.34 6.03 -10.31
C ALA A 600 21.69 5.37 -9.08
N GLY A 601 21.40 6.15 -8.04
CA GLY A 601 20.65 5.72 -6.87
C GLY A 601 19.21 5.30 -7.24
N PHE A 602 18.50 6.12 -8.00
CA PHE A 602 17.14 5.80 -8.44
C PHE A 602 17.08 4.57 -9.36
N LYS A 603 18.05 4.42 -10.28
CA LYS A 603 18.22 3.20 -11.10
C LYS A 603 18.35 1.95 -10.23
N ALA A 604 19.26 1.96 -9.27
CA ALA A 604 19.49 0.82 -8.39
C ALA A 604 18.20 0.45 -7.63
N ALA A 605 17.49 1.44 -7.08
CA ALA A 605 16.24 1.23 -6.38
C ALA A 605 15.16 0.61 -7.29
N LEU A 606 14.96 1.15 -8.49
CA LEU A 606 13.96 0.64 -9.45
C LEU A 606 14.28 -0.78 -9.92
N LEU A 607 15.56 -1.13 -10.07
CA LEU A 607 15.99 -2.49 -10.40
C LEU A 607 15.70 -3.48 -9.26
N VAL A 608 15.85 -3.05 -7.99
CA VAL A 608 15.39 -3.85 -6.84
C VAL A 608 13.86 -3.99 -6.85
N GLY A 609 13.12 -2.94 -7.20
CA GLY A 609 11.68 -3.03 -7.41
C GLY A 609 11.31 -4.02 -8.52
N ALA A 610 12.06 -4.03 -9.63
CA ALA A 610 11.91 -5.03 -10.70
C ALA A 610 12.16 -6.45 -10.17
N PHE A 611 13.17 -6.65 -9.32
CA PHE A 611 13.41 -7.94 -8.68
C PHE A 611 12.22 -8.42 -7.84
N PHE A 612 11.58 -7.54 -7.05
CA PHE A 612 10.36 -7.90 -6.31
C PHE A 612 9.22 -8.30 -7.25
N ALA A 613 9.03 -7.57 -8.35
CA ALA A 613 8.04 -7.91 -9.36
C ALA A 613 8.32 -9.25 -10.05
N ALA A 614 9.59 -9.56 -10.34
CA ALA A 614 10.00 -10.86 -10.89
C ALA A 614 9.72 -12.01 -9.90
N CYS A 615 10.06 -11.83 -8.63
CA CYS A 615 9.73 -12.80 -7.58
C CYS A 615 8.21 -13.04 -7.50
N ALA A 616 7.42 -11.97 -7.58
CA ALA A 616 5.96 -12.08 -7.60
C ALA A 616 5.46 -12.81 -8.84
N ALA A 617 5.98 -12.48 -10.03
CA ALA A 617 5.63 -13.18 -11.28
C ALA A 617 5.91 -14.70 -11.18
N LEU A 618 7.06 -15.08 -10.63
CA LEU A 618 7.41 -16.49 -10.41
C LEU A 618 6.49 -17.16 -9.37
N LEU A 619 6.10 -16.44 -8.32
CA LEU A 619 5.20 -16.97 -7.30
C LEU A 619 3.78 -17.21 -7.84
N THR A 620 3.34 -16.52 -8.89
CA THR A 620 2.02 -16.76 -9.50
C THR A 620 1.88 -18.19 -10.02
N PHE A 621 2.99 -18.86 -10.41
CA PHE A 621 2.97 -20.26 -10.85
C PHE A 621 2.60 -21.24 -9.72
N ARG A 622 2.73 -20.83 -8.45
CA ARG A 622 2.31 -21.63 -7.28
C ARG A 622 0.83 -21.48 -6.95
N LEU A 623 0.11 -20.57 -7.61
CA LEU A 623 -1.32 -20.36 -7.37
C LEU A 623 -2.10 -21.60 -7.81
N ARG A 624 -2.68 -22.30 -6.84
CA ARG A 624 -3.60 -23.40 -7.05
C ARG A 624 -5.00 -22.86 -6.79
N LEU A 625 -5.74 -22.61 -7.85
CA LEU A 625 -7.14 -22.24 -7.72
C LEU A 625 -7.96 -23.52 -7.48
N PRO A 626 -8.99 -23.48 -6.64
CA PRO A 626 -9.97 -24.55 -6.57
C PRO A 626 -10.54 -24.75 -7.99
N ALA A 627 -10.75 -26.01 -8.36
CA ALA A 627 -11.48 -26.31 -9.58
C ALA A 627 -12.84 -25.58 -9.53
N PRO A 628 -13.29 -24.96 -10.63
CA PRO A 628 -14.62 -24.40 -10.66
C PRO A 628 -15.58 -25.50 -10.21
N ALA A 629 -16.40 -25.22 -9.20
CA ALA A 629 -17.44 -26.15 -8.77
C ALA A 629 -18.21 -26.51 -10.03
N SER A 630 -18.16 -27.77 -10.43
CA SER A 630 -18.96 -28.30 -11.53
C SER A 630 -20.39 -27.84 -11.30
N ALA A 631 -20.93 -27.10 -12.26
CA ALA A 631 -22.34 -26.70 -12.21
C ALA A 631 -23.16 -27.94 -11.81
N PRO A 632 -24.08 -27.83 -10.87
CA PRO A 632 -24.94 -28.95 -10.53
C PRO A 632 -25.53 -29.45 -11.85
N PRO A 633 -25.56 -30.78 -12.06
CA PRO A 633 -26.12 -31.33 -13.28
C PRO A 633 -27.49 -30.70 -13.47
N HIS A 634 -27.72 -30.16 -14.65
CA HIS A 634 -29.04 -29.70 -15.05
C HIS A 634 -30.01 -30.81 -14.63
N GLN A 635 -30.86 -30.54 -13.63
CA GLN A 635 -32.04 -31.35 -13.45
C GLN A 635 -32.84 -31.15 -14.72
N ASP A 636 -32.67 -32.10 -15.63
CA ASP A 636 -33.55 -32.24 -16.76
C ASP A 636 -34.96 -32.18 -16.19
N ARG A 637 -35.65 -31.12 -16.56
CA ARG A 637 -37.10 -31.03 -16.37
C ARG A 637 -37.65 -32.28 -16.99
N VAL A 638 -37.97 -33.26 -16.15
CA VAL A 638 -38.88 -34.34 -16.52
C VAL A 638 -40.12 -33.64 -16.97
N GLY A 639 -40.22 -33.46 -18.28
CA GLY A 639 -41.46 -33.06 -18.95
C GLY A 639 -42.48 -34.15 -18.71
N GLY A 640 -43.34 -33.87 -17.73
CA GLY A 640 -44.57 -34.64 -17.65
C GLY A 640 -45.36 -34.41 -18.93
N ALA A 641 -45.32 -35.37 -19.83
CA ALA A 641 -46.31 -35.54 -20.84
C ALA A 641 -47.66 -35.78 -20.10
N LEU A 642 -48.52 -34.83 -20.20
CA LEU A 642 -49.93 -35.02 -19.99
C LEU A 642 -50.54 -35.14 -21.40
N ASP A 643 -50.79 -36.34 -21.81
CA ASP A 643 -51.88 -36.70 -22.74
C ASP A 643 -53.15 -36.99 -21.96
#